data_1ca2fc8b9ca1b469deed8bd0b91fca88
#
_entry.id   1ca2fc8b9ca1b469deed8bd0b91fca88
#
_cell.length_a   1.000
_cell.length_b   1.000
_cell.length_c   1.000
_cell.angle_alpha   90.00
_cell.angle_beta   90.00
_cell.angle_gamma   90.00
#
_symmetry.space_group_name_H-M   'P 1'
#
loop_
_entity.id
_entity.type
_entity.pdbx_description
1 polymer ?
#
loop_
_entity_poly.entity_id
_entity_poly.type
_entity_poly.pdbx_seq_one_letter_code
_entity_poly.pdbx_strand_id
1 'polypeptide(L)'
;MMQDIALERFNGSARPRIEGRLAMLRPALAAVLIGIAYYVGAKIGFALTFEPHPVSTLWPPNSILLAALVLAPFRWWWLFLLAVLPAHFLIELQSGVPVPMILCWFVSNSSEAVLGALCLRYLNNGPVRFDSIRQVSILVFAALLAPFLSSFLDAGFVVLNRWGSGTYWQIWRMRFSSNVLAELIVVPLIIMWGTDRLTTFRRLSLRRWLETVALALGLLTVSVGAFSWNQAGSNTPALLYAPLPILLWAAVRFGPKGVNVSLALVTFLAIWSAVHGRGPFVAYSAEQNALSIQLFLILISMPLMFLAAVIQELGRAQEKARQNEDRLTMALNAAQIGTWDWQITDGVTKWSDETKRMFGFSLTDPGATPEVFYSMLHPEDRASVEQAINRSVTDGTPYEAEFRIRQPDGSVHWIRGKGKVLLDEAGKPVRLIGVNADITGRKETEVQLLQSHRQVRALAGRLINAQEAERRRVSHELHDDLNQRVATLSVAISRLKRKLPAPQQEIIVELNQLYDQTNDLSNDIRQLSHQLHPATLEHLGLAEALEAYIGEFERETGIPTRFSARITREKIAFEISVCLYRIALEALRNVARHSHAKSSSVLLEEHEQVLTMKVVDSGIGFDVEAARRGSGLGLISAEERVNLLQGSFEVASIPTKGTQLTAKIPLR
;
A
#
# COMPACT_ATOMS: atom_id res chain seq x y z
N MET A 1 6.22 -3.82 9.88
CA MET A 1 7.47 -4.35 10.48
C MET A 1 7.37 -4.52 12.00
N MET A 2 6.19 -4.42 12.64
CA MET A 2 5.97 -4.73 14.06
C MET A 2 4.83 -5.73 14.32
N GLN A 3 4.19 -6.27 13.28
CA GLN A 3 3.16 -7.32 13.39
C GLN A 3 3.63 -8.71 12.97
N ASP A 4 4.79 -8.85 12.32
CA ASP A 4 5.32 -10.17 11.91
C ASP A 4 6.21 -10.84 12.97
N ILE A 5 6.59 -10.14 14.03
CA ILE A 5 7.44 -10.70 15.12
C ILE A 5 6.61 -11.40 16.22
N ALA A 6 5.29 -11.24 16.23
CA ALA A 6 4.42 -11.82 17.26
C ALA A 6 3.88 -13.23 16.94
N LEU A 7 4.02 -13.73 15.71
CA LEU A 7 3.50 -15.05 15.29
C LEU A 7 4.53 -16.20 15.31
N GLU A 8 5.81 -15.89 15.49
CA GLU A 8 6.87 -16.93 15.59
C GLU A 8 7.15 -17.46 17.00
N ARG A 9 6.54 -16.92 18.06
CA ARG A 9 6.83 -17.34 19.45
C ARG A 9 5.84 -18.29 20.11
N PHE A 10 4.81 -18.77 19.40
CA PHE A 10 3.80 -19.66 20.00
C PHE A 10 3.72 -21.07 19.40
N ASN A 11 4.67 -21.53 18.62
CA ASN A 11 4.72 -22.92 18.09
C ASN A 11 5.98 -23.69 18.49
N GLY A 12 6.41 -23.56 19.70
CA GLY A 12 7.50 -24.33 20.27
C GLY A 12 7.05 -25.18 21.44
N SER A 13 6.40 -26.35 21.19
CA SER A 13 6.57 -27.53 22.05
C SER A 13 5.79 -28.77 21.52
N ALA A 14 6.53 -29.83 21.27
CA ALA A 14 6.11 -31.25 21.36
C ALA A 14 5.16 -31.83 20.30
N ARG A 15 5.61 -31.96 19.02
CA ARG A 15 5.10 -33.06 18.15
C ARG A 15 6.12 -33.56 17.11
N PRO A 16 7.28 -34.12 17.40
CA PRO A 16 8.22 -34.57 16.35
C PRO A 16 8.27 -36.08 16.05
N ARG A 17 7.40 -36.93 16.57
CA ARG A 17 7.55 -38.41 16.31
C ARG A 17 6.41 -39.11 15.58
N ILE A 18 5.23 -38.52 15.44
CA ILE A 18 4.09 -39.14 14.73
C ILE A 18 3.99 -38.63 13.30
N GLU A 19 4.36 -37.36 13.04
CA GLU A 19 4.34 -36.78 11.69
C GLU A 19 5.36 -37.42 10.74
N GLY A 20 6.49 -37.92 11.22
CA GLY A 20 7.52 -38.57 10.39
C GLY A 20 7.07 -39.89 9.76
N ARG A 21 6.28 -40.71 10.44
CA ARG A 21 5.75 -41.98 9.89
C ARG A 21 4.55 -41.76 8.96
N LEU A 22 3.65 -40.83 9.28
CA LEU A 22 2.52 -40.47 8.43
C LEU A 22 2.99 -39.70 7.18
N ALA A 23 4.08 -38.92 7.26
CA ALA A 23 4.68 -38.23 6.13
C ALA A 23 5.34 -39.19 5.11
N MET A 24 5.79 -40.37 5.53
CA MET A 24 6.29 -41.42 4.63
C MET A 24 5.20 -42.35 4.10
N LEU A 25 4.10 -42.55 4.82
CA LEU A 25 2.99 -43.38 4.36
C LEU A 25 2.27 -42.79 3.13
N ARG A 26 2.18 -41.47 3.05
CA ARG A 26 1.55 -40.79 1.90
C ARG A 26 2.29 -41.03 0.56
N PRO A 27 3.63 -40.85 0.44
CA PRO A 27 4.34 -41.13 -0.79
C PRO A 27 4.38 -42.63 -1.14
N ALA A 28 4.46 -43.52 -0.14
CA ALA A 28 4.42 -44.97 -0.39
C ALA A 28 3.06 -45.42 -0.94
N LEU A 29 1.96 -44.91 -0.37
CA LEU A 29 0.61 -45.18 -0.88
C LEU A 29 0.45 -44.61 -2.29
N ALA A 30 0.94 -43.39 -2.54
CA ALA A 30 0.91 -42.80 -3.87
C ALA A 30 1.71 -43.65 -4.89
N ALA A 31 2.88 -44.14 -4.50
CA ALA A 31 3.69 -45.02 -5.34
C ALA A 31 2.97 -46.33 -5.70
N VAL A 32 2.30 -46.96 -4.74
CA VAL A 32 1.47 -48.17 -4.98
C VAL A 32 0.31 -47.83 -5.93
N LEU A 33 -0.40 -46.74 -5.71
CA LEU A 33 -1.50 -46.31 -6.59
C LEU A 33 -1.01 -46.04 -8.02
N ILE A 34 0.19 -45.45 -8.17
CA ILE A 34 0.80 -45.20 -9.48
C ILE A 34 1.17 -46.53 -10.15
N GLY A 35 1.73 -47.49 -9.43
CA GLY A 35 2.00 -48.85 -9.94
C GLY A 35 0.73 -49.53 -10.44
N ILE A 36 -0.37 -49.46 -9.67
CA ILE A 36 -1.66 -49.98 -10.07
C ILE A 36 -2.21 -49.24 -11.34
N ALA A 37 -2.15 -47.88 -11.34
CA ALA A 37 -2.58 -47.09 -12.47
C ALA A 37 -1.78 -47.38 -13.73
N TYR A 38 -0.45 -47.57 -13.59
CA TYR A 38 0.42 -48.01 -14.70
C TYR A 38 -0.01 -49.35 -15.25
N TYR A 39 -0.25 -50.34 -14.42
CA TYR A 39 -0.72 -51.67 -14.81
C TYR A 39 -2.05 -51.60 -15.56
N VAL A 40 -3.04 -50.85 -15.02
CA VAL A 40 -4.35 -50.66 -15.65
C VAL A 40 -4.19 -49.91 -16.98
N GLY A 41 -3.36 -48.87 -17.01
CA GLY A 41 -3.04 -48.14 -18.25
C GLY A 41 -2.44 -49.03 -19.33
N ALA A 42 -1.56 -49.97 -18.96
CA ALA A 42 -0.99 -50.92 -19.87
C ALA A 42 -2.05 -51.93 -20.40
N LYS A 43 -2.96 -52.40 -19.52
CA LYS A 43 -4.09 -53.23 -19.97
C LYS A 43 -4.99 -52.52 -20.99
N ILE A 44 -5.26 -51.21 -20.76
CA ILE A 44 -5.96 -50.36 -21.72
C ILE A 44 -5.16 -50.24 -23.01
N GLY A 45 -3.84 -50.00 -22.94
CA GLY A 45 -2.97 -49.93 -24.11
C GLY A 45 -3.04 -51.20 -24.97
N PHE A 46 -2.96 -52.38 -24.35
CA PHE A 46 -3.12 -53.65 -25.07
C PHE A 46 -4.48 -53.85 -25.67
N ALA A 47 -5.55 -53.47 -24.97
CA ALA A 47 -6.93 -53.52 -25.51
C ALA A 47 -7.17 -52.58 -26.69
N LEU A 48 -6.28 -51.58 -26.88
CA LEU A 48 -6.31 -50.62 -27.98
C LEU A 48 -5.21 -50.89 -29.04
N THR A 49 -4.81 -52.16 -29.19
CA THR A 49 -3.79 -52.61 -30.13
C THR A 49 -4.42 -53.34 -31.33
N PHE A 50 -3.93 -53.05 -32.53
CA PHE A 50 -4.31 -53.80 -33.74
C PHE A 50 -3.53 -55.12 -33.82
N GLU A 51 -4.24 -56.26 -33.98
CA GLU A 51 -3.65 -57.56 -34.23
C GLU A 51 -3.27 -57.73 -35.74
N PRO A 52 -2.24 -58.48 -36.10
CA PRO A 52 -1.39 -59.37 -35.30
C PRO A 52 -0.07 -58.71 -34.81
N HIS A 53 0.10 -57.40 -34.94
CA HIS A 53 1.32 -56.70 -34.56
C HIS A 53 1.17 -56.02 -33.23
N PRO A 54 2.03 -56.26 -32.21
CA PRO A 54 1.88 -55.79 -30.85
C PRO A 54 2.29 -54.31 -30.68
N VAL A 55 1.80 -53.41 -31.55
CA VAL A 55 2.04 -51.97 -31.39
C VAL A 55 0.76 -51.28 -30.98
N SER A 56 0.76 -50.77 -29.76
CA SER A 56 -0.39 -50.07 -29.24
C SER A 56 -0.62 -48.73 -29.96
N THR A 57 -1.86 -48.45 -30.31
CA THR A 57 -2.25 -47.14 -30.90
C THR A 57 -2.17 -46.00 -29.90
N LEU A 58 -2.33 -46.30 -28.63
CA LEU A 58 -2.22 -45.38 -27.48
C LEU A 58 -1.54 -46.12 -26.33
N TRP A 59 -0.47 -45.55 -25.80
CA TRP A 59 0.26 -46.14 -24.67
C TRP A 59 0.20 -45.30 -23.42
N PRO A 60 -0.84 -45.38 -22.56
CA PRO A 60 -1.06 -44.56 -21.38
C PRO A 60 -0.01 -44.69 -20.28
N PRO A 61 0.69 -45.83 -20.07
CA PRO A 61 1.59 -46.00 -18.95
C PRO A 61 2.68 -44.93 -18.78
N ASN A 62 3.36 -44.55 -19.88
CA ASN A 62 4.38 -43.51 -19.88
C ASN A 62 3.84 -42.18 -19.42
N SER A 63 2.66 -41.82 -19.93
CA SER A 63 1.95 -40.58 -19.60
C SER A 63 1.49 -40.55 -18.13
N ILE A 64 1.05 -41.72 -17.57
CA ILE A 64 0.69 -41.85 -16.15
C ILE A 64 1.93 -41.60 -15.27
N LEU A 65 3.07 -42.23 -15.61
CA LEU A 65 4.31 -42.05 -14.88
C LEU A 65 4.80 -40.61 -15.00
N LEU A 66 4.81 -40.03 -16.20
CA LEU A 66 5.19 -38.62 -16.44
C LEU A 66 4.34 -37.68 -15.59
N ALA A 67 3.03 -37.80 -15.61
CA ALA A 67 2.13 -36.98 -14.80
C ALA A 67 2.39 -37.11 -13.30
N ALA A 68 2.65 -38.33 -12.84
CA ALA A 68 3.01 -38.60 -11.45
C ALA A 68 4.33 -37.92 -11.04
N LEU A 69 5.35 -37.96 -11.90
CA LEU A 69 6.64 -37.28 -11.68
C LEU A 69 6.48 -35.75 -11.67
N VAL A 70 5.63 -35.18 -12.52
CA VAL A 70 5.31 -33.75 -12.52
C VAL A 70 4.66 -33.33 -11.22
N LEU A 71 3.73 -34.12 -10.69
CA LEU A 71 2.99 -33.81 -9.45
C LEU A 71 3.81 -34.04 -8.16
N ALA A 72 4.82 -34.89 -8.23
CA ALA A 72 5.62 -35.30 -7.06
C ALA A 72 6.88 -34.46 -6.88
N PRO A 73 7.33 -34.19 -5.64
CA PRO A 73 8.65 -33.64 -5.37
C PRO A 73 9.76 -34.53 -5.96
N PHE A 74 10.85 -33.90 -6.51
CA PHE A 74 11.97 -34.62 -7.14
C PHE A 74 12.58 -35.72 -6.29
N ARG A 75 12.64 -35.54 -4.96
CA ARG A 75 13.17 -36.53 -4.00
C ARG A 75 12.39 -37.86 -3.98
N TRP A 76 11.16 -37.92 -4.52
CA TRP A 76 10.32 -39.11 -4.54
C TRP A 76 10.28 -39.80 -5.92
N TRP A 77 10.94 -39.27 -6.96
CA TRP A 77 10.90 -39.79 -8.31
C TRP A 77 11.42 -41.24 -8.38
N TRP A 78 12.51 -41.54 -7.66
CA TRP A 78 13.07 -42.88 -7.59
C TRP A 78 12.08 -43.91 -7.05
N LEU A 79 11.24 -43.49 -6.07
CA LEU A 79 10.23 -44.37 -5.46
C LEU A 79 9.13 -44.70 -6.47
N PHE A 80 8.71 -43.76 -7.30
CA PHE A 80 7.68 -43.97 -8.34
C PHE A 80 8.22 -44.84 -9.48
N LEU A 81 9.44 -44.62 -9.91
CA LEU A 81 10.12 -45.48 -10.87
C LEU A 81 10.24 -46.94 -10.35
N LEU A 82 10.60 -47.11 -9.08
CA LEU A 82 10.70 -48.42 -8.45
C LEU A 82 9.33 -49.10 -8.33
N ALA A 83 8.26 -48.33 -8.00
CA ALA A 83 6.91 -48.86 -7.85
C ALA A 83 6.27 -49.32 -9.18
N VAL A 84 6.66 -48.68 -10.27
CA VAL A 84 6.16 -49.03 -11.61
C VAL A 84 6.85 -50.28 -12.20
N LEU A 85 8.09 -50.56 -11.78
CA LEU A 85 8.88 -51.71 -12.30
C LEU A 85 8.14 -53.05 -12.17
N PRO A 86 7.58 -53.46 -11.01
CA PRO A 86 6.84 -54.72 -10.90
C PRO A 86 5.59 -54.75 -11.79
N ALA A 87 4.89 -53.65 -11.93
CA ALA A 87 3.72 -53.53 -12.76
C ALA A 87 4.08 -53.70 -14.25
N HIS A 88 5.13 -53.03 -14.68
CA HIS A 88 5.67 -53.18 -16.05
C HIS A 88 6.09 -54.62 -16.34
N PHE A 89 6.89 -55.22 -15.41
CA PHE A 89 7.36 -56.58 -15.55
C PHE A 89 6.20 -57.57 -15.66
N LEU A 90 5.22 -57.47 -14.77
CA LEU A 90 4.08 -58.36 -14.72
C LEU A 90 3.28 -58.34 -16.02
N ILE A 91 2.97 -57.13 -16.55
CA ILE A 91 2.11 -56.96 -17.72
C ILE A 91 2.81 -57.43 -19.00
N GLU A 92 4.10 -57.10 -19.18
CA GLU A 92 4.86 -57.51 -20.36
C GLU A 92 5.17 -59.02 -20.38
N LEU A 93 5.40 -59.61 -19.19
CA LEU A 93 5.59 -61.05 -19.05
C LEU A 93 4.31 -61.81 -19.41
N GLN A 94 3.13 -61.29 -18.98
CA GLN A 94 1.82 -61.84 -19.34
C GLN A 94 1.55 -61.79 -20.86
N SER A 95 2.19 -60.82 -21.56
CA SER A 95 2.09 -60.67 -23.01
C SER A 95 3.15 -61.46 -23.77
N GLY A 96 3.92 -62.32 -23.11
CA GLY A 96 4.91 -63.19 -23.72
C GLY A 96 6.22 -62.50 -24.17
N VAL A 97 6.50 -61.31 -23.65
CA VAL A 97 7.70 -60.56 -23.98
C VAL A 97 8.94 -61.17 -23.27
N PRO A 98 10.07 -61.38 -23.96
CA PRO A 98 11.31 -61.88 -23.33
C PRO A 98 11.87 -60.90 -22.27
N VAL A 99 12.41 -61.42 -21.16
CA VAL A 99 12.97 -60.63 -20.04
C VAL A 99 13.96 -59.56 -20.48
N PRO A 100 14.92 -59.79 -21.39
CA PRO A 100 15.82 -58.71 -21.86
C PRO A 100 15.06 -57.54 -22.48
N MET A 101 14.03 -57.83 -23.27
CA MET A 101 13.21 -56.80 -23.92
C MET A 101 12.35 -56.04 -22.93
N ILE A 102 11.80 -56.70 -21.89
CA ILE A 102 11.04 -56.07 -20.80
C ILE A 102 11.95 -55.00 -20.12
N LEU A 103 13.20 -55.33 -19.78
CA LEU A 103 14.14 -54.41 -19.18
C LEU A 103 14.49 -53.25 -20.11
N CYS A 104 14.68 -53.51 -21.40
CA CYS A 104 14.92 -52.47 -22.40
C CYS A 104 13.74 -51.48 -22.49
N TRP A 105 12.51 -52.00 -22.57
CA TRP A 105 11.33 -51.14 -22.59
C TRP A 105 11.08 -50.39 -21.28
N PHE A 106 11.46 -50.99 -20.11
CA PHE A 106 11.40 -50.25 -18.88
C PHE A 106 12.32 -49.04 -18.89
N VAL A 107 13.56 -49.19 -19.40
CA VAL A 107 14.52 -48.07 -19.51
C VAL A 107 14.01 -47.01 -20.48
N SER A 108 13.53 -47.38 -21.67
CA SER A 108 13.01 -46.45 -22.64
C SER A 108 11.78 -45.69 -22.13
N ASN A 109 10.77 -46.40 -21.60
CA ASN A 109 9.54 -45.81 -21.05
C ASN A 109 9.81 -44.90 -19.86
N SER A 110 10.72 -45.30 -18.97
CA SER A 110 11.12 -44.47 -17.82
C SER A 110 11.89 -43.24 -18.25
N SER A 111 12.79 -43.33 -19.24
CA SER A 111 13.54 -42.19 -19.76
C SER A 111 12.62 -41.13 -20.42
N GLU A 112 11.61 -41.59 -21.17
CA GLU A 112 10.57 -40.74 -21.75
C GLU A 112 9.81 -39.96 -20.66
N ALA A 113 9.29 -40.69 -19.67
CA ALA A 113 8.51 -40.05 -18.58
C ALA A 113 9.34 -39.05 -17.76
N VAL A 114 10.62 -39.38 -17.50
CA VAL A 114 11.56 -38.48 -16.79
C VAL A 114 11.84 -37.24 -17.63
N LEU A 115 12.17 -37.40 -18.92
CA LEU A 115 12.49 -36.31 -19.83
C LEU A 115 11.29 -35.36 -20.00
N GLY A 116 10.12 -35.90 -20.24
CA GLY A 116 8.85 -35.12 -20.33
C GLY A 116 8.55 -34.37 -19.04
N ALA A 117 8.70 -35.02 -17.89
CA ALA A 117 8.51 -34.38 -16.58
C ALA A 117 9.52 -33.27 -16.31
N LEU A 118 10.78 -33.44 -16.69
CA LEU A 118 11.80 -32.39 -16.60
C LEU A 118 11.43 -31.19 -17.49
N CYS A 119 11.07 -31.43 -18.75
CA CYS A 119 10.63 -30.36 -19.65
C CYS A 119 9.45 -29.57 -19.05
N LEU A 120 8.41 -30.26 -18.59
CA LEU A 120 7.23 -29.60 -18.01
C LEU A 120 7.57 -28.82 -16.73
N ARG A 121 8.48 -29.27 -15.90
CA ARG A 121 8.84 -28.57 -14.66
C ARG A 121 9.80 -27.42 -14.85
N TYR A 122 10.84 -27.59 -15.68
CA TYR A 122 11.86 -26.55 -15.86
C TYR A 122 11.39 -25.40 -16.74
N LEU A 123 10.55 -25.66 -17.74
CA LEU A 123 10.04 -24.63 -18.62
C LEU A 123 8.82 -23.87 -18.05
N ASN A 124 8.12 -24.44 -17.06
CA ASN A 124 7.05 -23.76 -16.35
C ASN A 124 7.55 -23.05 -15.10
N ASN A 125 7.27 -21.75 -14.98
CA ASN A 125 7.61 -20.92 -13.81
C ASN A 125 6.55 -21.05 -12.69
N GLY A 126 6.10 -22.27 -12.37
CA GLY A 126 5.06 -22.47 -11.36
C GLY A 126 4.26 -23.76 -11.57
N PRO A 127 3.10 -23.91 -10.90
CA PRO A 127 2.29 -25.12 -11.01
C PRO A 127 1.79 -25.32 -12.42
N VAL A 128 1.92 -26.55 -12.92
CA VAL A 128 1.47 -26.96 -14.27
C VAL A 128 -0.06 -27.10 -14.25
N ARG A 129 -0.76 -26.29 -15.07
CA ARG A 129 -2.25 -26.27 -15.13
C ARG A 129 -2.81 -26.35 -16.54
N PHE A 130 -2.01 -26.15 -17.59
CA PHE A 130 -2.38 -26.14 -19.02
C PHE A 130 -3.54 -25.18 -19.33
N ASP A 131 -3.59 -24.05 -18.66
CA ASP A 131 -4.68 -23.08 -18.74
C ASP A 131 -4.25 -21.74 -19.35
N SER A 132 -3.09 -21.74 -20.04
CA SER A 132 -2.57 -20.62 -20.80
C SER A 132 -1.86 -21.13 -22.06
N ILE A 133 -1.75 -20.26 -23.08
CA ILE A 133 -1.06 -20.56 -24.34
C ILE A 133 0.36 -21.07 -24.07
N ARG A 134 1.10 -20.40 -23.20
CA ARG A 134 2.48 -20.79 -22.84
C ARG A 134 2.55 -22.21 -22.28
N GLN A 135 1.66 -22.58 -21.37
CA GLN A 135 1.69 -23.90 -20.74
C GLN A 135 1.26 -25.01 -21.70
N VAL A 136 0.32 -24.75 -22.61
CA VAL A 136 -0.05 -25.69 -23.67
C VAL A 136 1.12 -25.83 -24.66
N SER A 137 1.81 -24.76 -25.03
CA SER A 137 3.01 -24.84 -25.89
C SER A 137 4.11 -25.67 -25.25
N ILE A 138 4.35 -25.54 -23.95
CA ILE A 138 5.32 -26.34 -23.20
C ILE A 138 4.90 -27.83 -23.18
N LEU A 139 3.60 -28.11 -22.98
CA LEU A 139 3.08 -29.46 -23.04
C LEU A 139 3.30 -30.08 -24.43
N VAL A 140 2.93 -29.36 -25.50
CA VAL A 140 3.13 -29.84 -26.88
C VAL A 140 4.60 -30.07 -27.17
N PHE A 141 5.48 -29.15 -26.75
CA PHE A 141 6.91 -29.31 -26.90
C PHE A 141 7.44 -30.55 -26.15
N ALA A 142 7.04 -30.75 -24.88
CA ALA A 142 7.44 -31.91 -24.09
C ALA A 142 6.93 -33.21 -24.70
N ALA A 143 5.64 -33.25 -25.13
CA ALA A 143 5.00 -34.39 -25.74
C ALA A 143 5.57 -34.74 -27.13
N LEU A 144 6.23 -33.81 -27.79
CA LEU A 144 6.98 -34.09 -29.03
C LEU A 144 8.43 -34.52 -28.72
N LEU A 145 9.14 -33.82 -27.82
CA LEU A 145 10.56 -34.03 -27.59
C LEU A 145 10.87 -35.34 -26.85
N ALA A 146 10.11 -35.66 -25.79
CA ALA A 146 10.39 -36.86 -24.99
C ALA A 146 10.12 -38.13 -25.77
N PRO A 147 8.95 -38.34 -26.45
CA PRO A 147 8.73 -39.47 -27.34
C PRO A 147 9.65 -39.49 -28.54
N PHE A 148 10.05 -38.33 -29.10
CA PHE A 148 11.01 -38.29 -30.22
C PHE A 148 12.34 -38.97 -29.83
N LEU A 149 12.89 -38.62 -28.67
CA LEU A 149 14.18 -39.17 -28.21
C LEU A 149 14.04 -40.62 -27.71
N SER A 150 12.98 -40.95 -26.96
CA SER A 150 12.80 -42.32 -26.43
C SER A 150 12.51 -43.35 -27.52
N SER A 151 11.82 -42.95 -28.60
CA SER A 151 11.51 -43.86 -29.70
C SER A 151 12.75 -44.36 -30.45
N PHE A 152 13.88 -43.60 -30.44
CA PHE A 152 15.16 -44.11 -30.98
C PHE A 152 15.68 -45.27 -30.14
N LEU A 153 15.59 -45.19 -28.83
CA LEU A 153 15.97 -46.23 -27.91
C LEU A 153 15.06 -47.46 -28.10
N ASP A 154 13.75 -47.25 -28.18
CA ASP A 154 12.77 -48.28 -28.38
C ASP A 154 13.01 -49.06 -29.66
N ALA A 155 13.15 -48.36 -30.79
CA ALA A 155 13.43 -49.00 -32.08
C ALA A 155 14.77 -49.75 -32.09
N GLY A 156 15.78 -49.15 -31.44
CA GLY A 156 17.11 -49.79 -31.28
C GLY A 156 17.03 -51.07 -30.46
N PHE A 157 16.30 -51.06 -29.34
CA PHE A 157 16.15 -52.23 -28.47
C PHE A 157 15.34 -53.35 -29.14
N VAL A 158 14.31 -53.03 -29.92
CA VAL A 158 13.52 -54.02 -30.71
C VAL A 158 14.40 -54.69 -31.75
N VAL A 159 15.20 -53.95 -32.50
CA VAL A 159 16.15 -54.50 -33.48
C VAL A 159 17.23 -55.33 -32.83
N LEU A 160 17.82 -54.83 -31.71
CA LEU A 160 18.89 -55.54 -30.99
C LEU A 160 18.42 -56.89 -30.43
N ASN A 161 17.22 -56.93 -29.86
CA ASN A 161 16.64 -58.17 -29.32
C ASN A 161 15.95 -59.05 -30.39
N ARG A 162 15.93 -58.63 -31.65
CA ARG A 162 15.23 -59.29 -32.75
C ARG A 162 13.73 -59.61 -32.42
N TRP A 163 13.09 -58.67 -31.74
CA TRP A 163 11.70 -58.79 -31.29
C TRP A 163 10.75 -58.06 -32.27
N GLY A 164 9.92 -58.81 -33.02
CA GLY A 164 9.00 -58.24 -33.97
C GLY A 164 9.51 -58.25 -35.42
N SER A 165 8.65 -57.89 -36.40
CA SER A 165 8.89 -58.01 -37.86
C SER A 165 9.06 -56.69 -38.59
N GLY A 166 9.02 -55.52 -37.90
CA GLY A 166 9.10 -54.19 -38.51
C GLY A 166 10.54 -53.70 -38.75
N THR A 167 10.70 -52.80 -39.72
CA THR A 167 11.98 -52.05 -39.89
C THR A 167 12.13 -51.03 -38.76
N TYR A 168 13.40 -50.63 -38.48
CA TYR A 168 13.74 -49.61 -37.44
C TYR A 168 12.85 -48.35 -37.51
N TRP A 169 12.68 -47.78 -38.72
CA TRP A 169 11.93 -46.56 -38.95
C TRP A 169 10.41 -46.73 -38.82
N GLN A 170 9.89 -47.93 -39.16
CA GLN A 170 8.48 -48.25 -38.92
C GLN A 170 8.17 -48.29 -37.40
N ILE A 171 9.02 -49.00 -36.65
CA ILE A 171 8.87 -49.11 -35.22
C ILE A 171 9.03 -47.73 -34.54
N TRP A 172 10.04 -46.96 -34.95
CA TRP A 172 10.26 -45.62 -34.44
C TRP A 172 8.99 -44.74 -34.67
N ARG A 173 8.48 -44.66 -35.89
CA ARG A 173 7.34 -43.82 -36.24
C ARG A 173 6.09 -44.20 -35.47
N MET A 174 5.79 -45.49 -35.29
CA MET A 174 4.63 -45.97 -34.57
C MET A 174 4.73 -45.69 -33.09
N ARG A 175 5.90 -45.91 -32.46
CA ARG A 175 6.15 -45.61 -31.05
C ARG A 175 6.06 -44.11 -30.79
N PHE A 176 6.72 -43.30 -31.61
CA PHE A 176 6.67 -41.86 -31.54
C PHE A 176 5.21 -41.34 -31.56
N SER A 177 4.42 -41.70 -32.58
CA SER A 177 3.07 -41.23 -32.73
C SER A 177 2.14 -41.69 -31.59
N SER A 178 2.31 -42.94 -31.10
CA SER A 178 1.51 -43.50 -30.00
C SER A 178 1.79 -42.75 -28.68
N ASN A 179 3.05 -42.48 -28.39
CA ASN A 179 3.46 -41.82 -27.16
C ASN A 179 3.09 -40.33 -27.18
N VAL A 180 3.29 -39.64 -28.32
CA VAL A 180 2.83 -38.24 -28.51
C VAL A 180 1.32 -38.12 -28.24
N LEU A 181 0.53 -39.01 -28.82
CA LEU A 181 -0.93 -39.00 -28.60
C LEU A 181 -1.27 -39.25 -27.13
N ALA A 182 -0.62 -40.24 -26.51
CA ALA A 182 -0.85 -40.55 -25.10
C ALA A 182 -0.46 -39.37 -24.18
N GLU A 183 0.68 -38.74 -24.41
CA GLU A 183 1.11 -37.59 -23.59
C GLU A 183 0.15 -36.40 -23.77
N LEU A 184 -0.28 -36.07 -24.97
CA LEU A 184 -1.24 -34.98 -25.23
C LEU A 184 -2.61 -35.20 -24.58
N ILE A 185 -3.06 -36.45 -24.48
CA ILE A 185 -4.41 -36.74 -23.94
C ILE A 185 -4.37 -37.06 -22.46
N VAL A 186 -3.47 -37.93 -22.02
CA VAL A 186 -3.49 -38.49 -20.66
C VAL A 186 -2.81 -37.58 -19.65
N VAL A 187 -1.70 -36.94 -20.02
CA VAL A 187 -0.95 -36.05 -19.10
C VAL A 187 -1.79 -34.89 -18.59
N PRO A 188 -2.42 -34.07 -19.45
CA PRO A 188 -3.26 -32.96 -18.99
C PRO A 188 -4.49 -33.45 -18.23
N LEU A 189 -5.07 -34.60 -18.63
CA LEU A 189 -6.18 -35.19 -17.91
C LEU A 189 -5.81 -35.47 -16.44
N ILE A 190 -4.69 -36.15 -16.18
CA ILE A 190 -4.25 -36.50 -14.84
C ILE A 190 -3.85 -35.24 -14.04
N ILE A 191 -3.07 -34.33 -14.61
CA ILE A 191 -2.56 -33.17 -13.90
C ILE A 191 -3.68 -32.20 -13.55
N MET A 192 -4.59 -31.91 -14.47
CA MET A 192 -5.66 -30.94 -14.24
C MET A 192 -6.70 -31.44 -13.24
N TRP A 193 -6.94 -32.75 -13.18
CA TRP A 193 -7.89 -33.34 -12.23
C TRP A 193 -7.23 -33.73 -10.90
N GLY A 194 -5.95 -34.09 -10.93
CA GLY A 194 -5.18 -34.42 -9.71
C GLY A 194 -4.85 -33.22 -8.82
N THR A 195 -4.85 -32.02 -9.38
CA THR A 195 -4.57 -30.77 -8.63
C THR A 195 -5.81 -30.11 -8.04
N ASP A 196 -7.01 -30.49 -8.50
CA ASP A 196 -8.25 -29.90 -7.99
C ASP A 196 -8.75 -30.59 -6.71
N ARG A 197 -9.20 -29.80 -5.74
CA ARG A 197 -9.92 -30.33 -4.61
C ARG A 197 -11.32 -30.80 -5.06
N LEU A 198 -11.71 -32.00 -4.73
CA LEU A 198 -13.01 -32.63 -5.00
C LEU A 198 -14.24 -31.80 -4.57
N THR A 199 -14.02 -30.72 -3.81
CA THR A 199 -15.06 -29.80 -3.36
C THR A 199 -15.71 -28.96 -4.49
N THR A 200 -15.06 -28.86 -5.65
CA THR A 200 -15.56 -28.07 -6.78
C THR A 200 -16.82 -28.68 -7.38
N PHE A 201 -17.00 -30.01 -7.35
CA PHE A 201 -18.18 -30.71 -7.87
C PHE A 201 -19.46 -30.50 -7.06
N ARG A 202 -19.35 -30.24 -5.75
CA ARG A 202 -20.50 -30.07 -4.86
C ARG A 202 -21.28 -28.77 -5.03
N ARG A 203 -20.76 -27.80 -5.81
CA ARG A 203 -21.34 -26.47 -5.98
C ARG A 203 -21.77 -26.14 -7.42
N LEU A 204 -21.89 -27.14 -8.27
CA LEU A 204 -22.40 -26.91 -9.63
C LEU A 204 -23.89 -26.56 -9.59
N SER A 205 -24.28 -25.47 -10.25
CA SER A 205 -25.69 -25.17 -10.46
C SER A 205 -26.34 -26.24 -11.32
N LEU A 206 -27.65 -26.51 -11.12
CA LEU A 206 -28.41 -27.51 -11.90
C LEU A 206 -28.25 -27.28 -13.42
N ARG A 207 -28.23 -26.02 -13.86
CA ARG A 207 -28.02 -25.64 -15.25
C ARG A 207 -26.68 -26.15 -15.79
N ARG A 208 -25.59 -25.94 -15.05
CA ARG A 208 -24.25 -26.42 -15.43
C ARG A 208 -24.16 -27.93 -15.44
N TRP A 209 -24.87 -28.60 -14.54
CA TRP A 209 -24.90 -30.04 -14.48
C TRP A 209 -25.62 -30.61 -15.73
N LEU A 210 -26.78 -30.02 -16.13
CA LEU A 210 -27.49 -30.37 -17.35
C LEU A 210 -26.66 -30.13 -18.62
N GLU A 211 -25.94 -29.01 -18.71
CA GLU A 211 -25.02 -28.72 -19.81
C GLU A 211 -23.89 -29.77 -19.91
N THR A 212 -23.32 -30.21 -18.76
CA THR A 212 -22.28 -31.25 -18.75
C THR A 212 -22.81 -32.60 -19.21
N VAL A 213 -24.00 -32.98 -18.78
CA VAL A 213 -24.67 -34.21 -19.24
C VAL A 213 -25.01 -34.14 -20.72
N ALA A 214 -25.53 -33.02 -21.19
CA ALA A 214 -25.83 -32.82 -22.61
C ALA A 214 -24.56 -32.90 -23.47
N LEU A 215 -23.45 -32.32 -23.04
CA LEU A 215 -22.13 -32.44 -23.69
C LEU A 215 -21.69 -33.90 -23.77
N ALA A 216 -21.73 -34.62 -22.66
CA ALA A 216 -21.30 -36.01 -22.59
C ALA A 216 -22.16 -36.94 -23.48
N LEU A 217 -23.47 -36.79 -23.40
CA LEU A 217 -24.41 -37.57 -24.24
C LEU A 217 -24.28 -37.23 -25.72
N GLY A 218 -24.22 -35.94 -26.07
CA GLY A 218 -24.02 -35.46 -27.43
C GLY A 218 -22.70 -35.97 -28.01
N LEU A 219 -21.62 -35.88 -27.26
CA LEU A 219 -20.32 -36.36 -27.70
C LEU A 219 -20.29 -37.87 -27.85
N LEU A 220 -20.92 -38.63 -26.95
CA LEU A 220 -21.01 -40.08 -26.99
C LEU A 220 -21.83 -40.53 -28.25
N THR A 221 -23.01 -39.96 -28.43
CA THR A 221 -23.89 -40.34 -29.55
C THR A 221 -23.26 -40.01 -30.89
N VAL A 222 -22.69 -38.82 -31.05
CA VAL A 222 -22.05 -38.42 -32.32
C VAL A 222 -20.76 -39.23 -32.57
N SER A 223 -19.95 -39.49 -31.54
CA SER A 223 -18.72 -40.28 -31.71
C SER A 223 -19.03 -41.75 -32.02
N VAL A 224 -20.02 -42.35 -31.35
CA VAL A 224 -20.46 -43.71 -31.69
C VAL A 224 -21.02 -43.75 -33.11
N GLY A 225 -21.84 -42.78 -33.52
CA GLY A 225 -22.31 -42.68 -34.90
C GLY A 225 -21.19 -42.53 -35.93
N ALA A 226 -20.21 -41.67 -35.64
CA ALA A 226 -19.08 -41.41 -36.55
C ALA A 226 -18.09 -42.57 -36.66
N PHE A 227 -17.82 -43.26 -35.56
CA PHE A 227 -16.77 -44.29 -35.52
C PHE A 227 -17.29 -45.74 -35.51
N SER A 228 -18.57 -46.02 -35.18
CA SER A 228 -19.05 -47.40 -35.06
C SER A 228 -20.06 -47.80 -36.13
N TRP A 229 -20.74 -46.86 -36.79
CA TRP A 229 -21.86 -47.17 -37.71
C TRP A 229 -21.42 -47.46 -39.15
N ASN A 230 -20.19 -47.12 -39.52
CA ASN A 230 -19.74 -47.27 -40.92
C ASN A 230 -19.25 -48.68 -41.19
N GLN A 231 -19.96 -49.43 -42.00
CA GLN A 231 -19.46 -50.70 -42.59
C GLN A 231 -18.35 -50.38 -43.60
N ALA A 232 -17.38 -51.25 -43.70
CA ALA A 232 -16.26 -51.15 -44.64
C ALA A 232 -16.81 -50.95 -46.06
N GLY A 233 -16.62 -49.74 -46.62
CA GLY A 233 -17.07 -49.46 -48.02
C GLY A 233 -17.88 -48.17 -48.19
N SER A 234 -18.45 -47.55 -47.16
CA SER A 234 -19.12 -46.24 -47.29
C SER A 234 -18.13 -45.09 -47.10
N ASN A 235 -17.60 -44.56 -48.18
CA ASN A 235 -16.70 -43.41 -48.20
C ASN A 235 -17.44 -42.11 -47.86
N THR A 236 -17.62 -41.83 -46.57
CA THR A 236 -18.03 -40.49 -46.12
C THR A 236 -16.95 -39.91 -45.17
N PRO A 237 -15.83 -39.41 -45.68
CA PRO A 237 -14.75 -38.83 -44.88
C PRO A 237 -15.21 -37.67 -43.98
N ALA A 238 -16.34 -37.03 -44.34
CA ALA A 238 -16.95 -35.94 -43.59
C ALA A 238 -17.39 -36.34 -42.16
N LEU A 239 -17.77 -37.60 -41.94
CA LEU A 239 -18.19 -38.09 -40.62
C LEU A 239 -17.05 -38.10 -39.60
N LEU A 240 -15.78 -38.11 -40.03
CA LEU A 240 -14.62 -37.96 -39.14
C LEU A 240 -14.65 -36.65 -38.33
N TYR A 241 -15.22 -35.61 -38.92
CA TYR A 241 -15.28 -34.27 -38.31
C TYR A 241 -16.57 -34.04 -37.49
N ALA A 242 -17.50 -35.01 -37.47
CA ALA A 242 -18.77 -34.86 -36.75
C ALA A 242 -18.61 -34.53 -35.23
N PRO A 243 -17.62 -35.07 -34.49
CA PRO A 243 -17.42 -34.69 -33.09
C PRO A 243 -16.87 -33.26 -32.91
N LEU A 244 -16.29 -32.63 -33.96
CA LEU A 244 -15.59 -31.36 -33.85
C LEU A 244 -16.45 -30.19 -33.34
N PRO A 245 -17.72 -30.00 -33.80
CA PRO A 245 -18.58 -28.94 -33.25
C PRO A 245 -18.83 -29.09 -31.76
N ILE A 246 -18.96 -30.31 -31.24
CA ILE A 246 -19.18 -30.59 -29.83
C ILE A 246 -17.88 -30.37 -29.03
N LEU A 247 -16.72 -30.73 -29.59
CA LEU A 247 -15.41 -30.46 -29.00
C LEU A 247 -15.14 -28.96 -28.96
N LEU A 248 -15.52 -28.19 -29.98
CA LEU A 248 -15.46 -26.72 -29.96
C LEU A 248 -16.37 -26.14 -28.88
N TRP A 249 -17.59 -26.67 -28.75
CA TRP A 249 -18.49 -26.28 -27.68
C TRP A 249 -17.87 -26.57 -26.29
N ALA A 250 -17.24 -27.74 -26.14
CA ALA A 250 -16.49 -28.06 -24.90
C ALA A 250 -15.37 -27.05 -24.63
N ALA A 251 -14.61 -26.64 -25.67
CA ALA A 251 -13.53 -25.66 -25.53
C ALA A 251 -14.04 -24.29 -25.06
N VAL A 252 -15.12 -23.81 -25.68
CA VAL A 252 -15.67 -22.47 -25.38
C VAL A 252 -16.37 -22.45 -24.01
N ARG A 253 -17.13 -23.50 -23.69
CA ARG A 253 -18.02 -23.49 -22.51
C ARG A 253 -17.39 -24.04 -21.23
N PHE A 254 -16.56 -25.07 -21.38
CA PHE A 254 -15.96 -25.80 -20.25
C PHE A 254 -14.44 -25.62 -20.14
N GLY A 255 -13.84 -24.92 -21.12
CA GLY A 255 -12.42 -24.61 -21.12
C GLY A 255 -11.50 -25.82 -21.19
N PRO A 256 -10.23 -25.71 -20.79
CA PRO A 256 -9.24 -26.77 -20.96
C PRO A 256 -9.59 -28.11 -20.30
N LYS A 257 -10.27 -28.09 -19.14
CA LYS A 257 -10.71 -29.34 -18.47
C LYS A 257 -11.77 -30.09 -19.26
N GLY A 258 -12.75 -29.35 -19.73
CA GLY A 258 -13.82 -29.93 -20.53
C GLY A 258 -13.30 -30.51 -21.85
N VAL A 259 -12.41 -29.78 -22.53
CA VAL A 259 -11.77 -30.25 -23.78
C VAL A 259 -10.97 -31.53 -23.56
N ASN A 260 -10.13 -31.59 -22.51
CA ASN A 260 -9.29 -32.75 -22.27
C ASN A 260 -10.09 -34.02 -21.99
N VAL A 261 -11.16 -33.90 -21.18
CA VAL A 261 -12.09 -35.06 -20.97
C VAL A 261 -12.77 -35.45 -22.24
N SER A 262 -13.25 -34.48 -23.03
CA SER A 262 -13.93 -34.73 -24.32
C SER A 262 -12.99 -35.37 -25.33
N LEU A 263 -11.74 -34.91 -25.43
CA LEU A 263 -10.71 -35.48 -26.29
C LEU A 263 -10.38 -36.93 -25.88
N ALA A 264 -10.24 -37.19 -24.57
CA ALA A 264 -9.97 -38.51 -24.04
C ALA A 264 -11.11 -39.50 -24.42
N LEU A 265 -12.37 -39.07 -24.29
CA LEU A 265 -13.53 -39.87 -24.68
C LEU A 265 -13.57 -40.17 -26.20
N VAL A 266 -13.36 -39.13 -27.03
CA VAL A 266 -13.30 -39.29 -28.49
C VAL A 266 -12.17 -40.20 -28.92
N THR A 267 -10.97 -40.00 -28.32
CA THR A 267 -9.79 -40.82 -28.57
C THR A 267 -10.06 -42.28 -28.24
N PHE A 268 -10.62 -42.55 -27.05
CA PHE A 268 -10.95 -43.94 -26.66
C PHE A 268 -11.94 -44.56 -27.61
N LEU A 269 -13.07 -43.89 -27.94
CA LEU A 269 -14.11 -44.43 -28.82
C LEU A 269 -13.61 -44.65 -30.25
N ALA A 270 -12.80 -43.72 -30.77
CA ALA A 270 -12.25 -43.83 -32.14
C ALA A 270 -11.31 -45.03 -32.26
N ILE A 271 -10.34 -45.17 -31.30
CA ILE A 271 -9.39 -46.30 -31.34
C ILE A 271 -10.11 -47.62 -31.05
N TRP A 272 -10.99 -47.65 -30.04
CA TRP A 272 -11.77 -48.85 -29.70
C TRP A 272 -12.56 -49.38 -30.91
N SER A 273 -13.27 -48.49 -31.62
CA SER A 273 -14.02 -48.88 -32.82
C SER A 273 -13.11 -49.39 -33.92
N ALA A 274 -11.97 -48.70 -34.19
CA ALA A 274 -11.05 -49.10 -35.24
C ALA A 274 -10.37 -50.45 -34.98
N VAL A 275 -9.96 -50.72 -33.71
CA VAL A 275 -9.37 -52.02 -33.32
C VAL A 275 -10.37 -53.17 -33.49
N HIS A 276 -11.68 -52.92 -33.31
CA HIS A 276 -12.74 -53.91 -33.51
C HIS A 276 -13.26 -53.97 -34.96
N GLY A 277 -12.51 -53.39 -35.91
CA GLY A 277 -12.84 -53.47 -37.34
C GLY A 277 -14.02 -52.60 -37.77
N ARG A 278 -14.29 -51.51 -37.06
CA ARG A 278 -15.39 -50.58 -37.33
C ARG A 278 -14.89 -49.19 -37.62
N GLY A 279 -15.62 -48.46 -38.41
CA GLY A 279 -15.38 -47.04 -38.68
C GLY A 279 -14.42 -46.79 -39.84
N PRO A 280 -14.00 -45.52 -40.00
CA PRO A 280 -13.27 -45.07 -41.20
C PRO A 280 -11.75 -45.42 -41.20
N PHE A 281 -11.21 -45.95 -40.09
CA PHE A 281 -9.79 -46.30 -39.95
C PHE A 281 -9.51 -47.81 -40.10
N VAL A 282 -10.26 -48.52 -40.95
CA VAL A 282 -10.13 -49.96 -41.16
C VAL A 282 -9.83 -50.34 -42.62
N ALA A 283 -9.55 -49.35 -43.47
CA ALA A 283 -9.46 -49.52 -44.92
C ALA A 283 -8.07 -50.05 -45.39
N TYR A 284 -7.02 -50.02 -44.52
CA TYR A 284 -5.64 -50.30 -44.89
C TYR A 284 -5.03 -51.36 -43.96
N SER A 285 -3.69 -51.51 -44.00
CA SER A 285 -3.00 -52.37 -43.07
C SER A 285 -3.13 -51.88 -41.61
N ALA A 286 -2.98 -52.77 -40.63
CA ALA A 286 -3.08 -52.44 -39.22
C ALA A 286 -2.12 -51.26 -38.84
N GLU A 287 -0.91 -51.23 -39.40
CA GLU A 287 0.05 -50.16 -39.22
C GLU A 287 -0.42 -48.81 -39.76
N GLN A 288 -0.94 -48.81 -41.01
CA GLN A 288 -1.46 -47.60 -41.64
C GLN A 288 -2.73 -47.05 -40.94
N ASN A 289 -3.60 -47.95 -40.50
CA ASN A 289 -4.79 -47.58 -39.73
C ASN A 289 -4.41 -46.98 -38.40
N ALA A 290 -3.44 -47.56 -37.65
CA ALA A 290 -2.94 -47.03 -36.39
C ALA A 290 -2.30 -45.64 -36.57
N LEU A 291 -1.47 -45.43 -37.56
CA LEU A 291 -0.83 -44.15 -37.85
C LEU A 291 -1.84 -43.11 -38.28
N SER A 292 -2.84 -43.46 -39.12
CA SER A 292 -3.86 -42.54 -39.58
C SER A 292 -4.74 -42.01 -38.45
N ILE A 293 -5.14 -42.87 -37.53
CA ILE A 293 -5.94 -42.47 -36.36
C ILE A 293 -5.12 -41.65 -35.35
N GLN A 294 -3.84 -42.01 -35.13
CA GLN A 294 -2.92 -41.24 -34.27
C GLN A 294 -2.73 -39.81 -34.79
N LEU A 295 -2.39 -39.65 -36.08
CA LEU A 295 -2.21 -38.35 -36.71
C LEU A 295 -3.50 -37.51 -36.67
N PHE A 296 -4.66 -38.12 -36.98
CA PHE A 296 -5.97 -37.46 -36.92
C PHE A 296 -6.23 -36.92 -35.52
N LEU A 297 -6.06 -37.74 -34.48
CA LEU A 297 -6.31 -37.33 -33.09
C LEU A 297 -5.31 -36.28 -32.58
N ILE A 298 -4.03 -36.39 -32.96
CA ILE A 298 -2.98 -35.38 -32.61
C ILE A 298 -3.34 -34.03 -33.26
N LEU A 299 -3.69 -34.03 -34.57
CA LEU A 299 -4.00 -32.81 -35.31
C LEU A 299 -5.27 -32.12 -34.83
N ILE A 300 -6.25 -32.84 -34.27
CA ILE A 300 -7.44 -32.26 -33.67
C ILE A 300 -7.17 -31.76 -32.24
N SER A 301 -6.39 -32.53 -31.46
CA SER A 301 -6.18 -32.24 -30.05
C SER A 301 -5.42 -30.95 -29.82
N MET A 302 -4.32 -30.71 -30.55
CA MET A 302 -3.50 -29.52 -30.38
C MET A 302 -4.24 -28.19 -30.55
N PRO A 303 -4.95 -27.93 -31.68
CA PRO A 303 -5.70 -26.69 -31.88
C PRO A 303 -6.81 -26.49 -30.86
N LEU A 304 -7.52 -27.54 -30.45
CA LEU A 304 -8.55 -27.45 -29.44
C LEU A 304 -8.04 -27.10 -28.06
N MET A 305 -6.87 -27.65 -27.67
CA MET A 305 -6.22 -27.32 -26.42
C MET A 305 -5.73 -25.85 -26.42
N PHE A 306 -5.15 -25.38 -27.54
CA PHE A 306 -4.78 -24.00 -27.70
C PHE A 306 -6.01 -23.07 -27.65
N LEU A 307 -7.08 -23.40 -28.36
CA LEU A 307 -8.30 -22.62 -28.35
C LEU A 307 -8.90 -22.50 -26.95
N ALA A 308 -8.96 -23.59 -26.20
CA ALA A 308 -9.46 -23.59 -24.84
C ALA A 308 -8.58 -22.75 -23.91
N ALA A 309 -7.26 -22.79 -24.07
CA ALA A 309 -6.30 -21.98 -23.31
C ALA A 309 -6.45 -20.49 -23.62
N VAL A 310 -6.59 -20.12 -24.92
CA VAL A 310 -6.82 -18.72 -25.35
C VAL A 310 -8.10 -18.16 -24.73
N ILE A 311 -9.19 -18.89 -24.82
CA ILE A 311 -10.49 -18.47 -24.27
C ILE A 311 -10.39 -18.27 -22.76
N GLN A 312 -9.72 -19.17 -22.06
CA GLN A 312 -9.55 -19.07 -20.62
C GLN A 312 -8.66 -17.90 -20.22
N GLU A 313 -7.56 -17.66 -20.93
CA GLU A 313 -6.65 -16.54 -20.69
C GLU A 313 -7.34 -15.20 -20.94
N LEU A 314 -8.10 -15.09 -22.03
CA LEU A 314 -8.89 -13.90 -22.34
C LEU A 314 -9.95 -13.62 -21.27
N GLY A 315 -10.69 -14.66 -20.85
CA GLY A 315 -11.69 -14.52 -19.79
C GLY A 315 -11.10 -14.06 -18.46
N ARG A 316 -9.91 -14.55 -18.10
CA ARG A 316 -9.20 -14.10 -16.90
C ARG A 316 -8.72 -12.65 -17.03
N ALA A 317 -8.22 -12.26 -18.21
CA ALA A 317 -7.79 -10.90 -18.46
C ALA A 317 -8.96 -9.91 -18.33
N GLN A 318 -10.12 -10.24 -18.92
CA GLN A 318 -11.34 -9.44 -18.81
C GLN A 318 -11.84 -9.33 -17.38
N GLU A 319 -11.89 -10.43 -16.63
CA GLU A 319 -12.34 -10.42 -15.24
C GLU A 319 -11.39 -9.58 -14.36
N LYS A 320 -10.07 -9.70 -14.58
CA LYS A 320 -9.07 -8.88 -13.87
C LYS A 320 -9.20 -7.39 -14.22
N ALA A 321 -9.45 -7.06 -15.49
CA ALA A 321 -9.68 -5.68 -15.91
C ALA A 321 -10.94 -5.12 -15.24
N ARG A 322 -12.05 -5.88 -15.23
CA ARG A 322 -13.30 -5.49 -14.55
C ARG A 322 -13.09 -5.29 -13.04
N GLN A 323 -12.42 -6.21 -12.37
CA GLN A 323 -12.12 -6.07 -10.93
C GLN A 323 -11.26 -4.85 -10.62
N ASN A 324 -10.31 -4.50 -11.50
CA ASN A 324 -9.50 -3.30 -11.35
C ASN A 324 -10.34 -2.02 -11.54
N GLU A 325 -11.26 -2.02 -12.51
CA GLU A 325 -12.19 -0.90 -12.76
C GLU A 325 -13.14 -0.72 -11.57
N ASP A 326 -13.78 -1.82 -11.09
CA ASP A 326 -14.65 -1.80 -9.91
C ASP A 326 -13.89 -1.28 -8.68
N ARG A 327 -12.65 -1.74 -8.47
CA ARG A 327 -11.81 -1.30 -7.35
C ARG A 327 -11.45 0.18 -7.45
N LEU A 328 -11.12 0.66 -8.64
CA LEU A 328 -10.81 2.08 -8.87
C LEU A 328 -12.04 2.94 -8.61
N THR A 329 -13.20 2.55 -9.13
CA THR A 329 -14.47 3.26 -8.92
C THR A 329 -14.84 3.30 -7.43
N MET A 330 -14.71 2.18 -6.71
CA MET A 330 -14.95 2.14 -5.25
C MET A 330 -13.98 3.06 -4.49
N ALA A 331 -12.70 3.08 -4.86
CA ALA A 331 -11.72 3.94 -4.21
C ALA A 331 -12.00 5.43 -4.43
N LEU A 332 -12.36 5.82 -5.64
CA LEU A 332 -12.72 7.21 -5.97
C LEU A 332 -13.99 7.64 -5.24
N ASN A 333 -15.03 6.79 -5.21
CA ASN A 333 -16.28 7.07 -4.49
C ASN A 333 -16.05 7.17 -2.98
N ALA A 334 -15.25 6.28 -2.38
CA ALA A 334 -14.93 6.32 -0.96
C ALA A 334 -14.13 7.58 -0.57
N ALA A 335 -13.30 8.08 -1.46
CA ALA A 335 -12.56 9.32 -1.30
C ALA A 335 -13.38 10.57 -1.66
N GLN A 336 -14.63 10.40 -2.11
CA GLN A 336 -15.48 11.48 -2.62
C GLN A 336 -14.79 12.30 -3.71
N ILE A 337 -14.08 11.59 -4.62
CA ILE A 337 -13.39 12.20 -5.76
C ILE A 337 -14.21 11.95 -7.02
N GLY A 338 -14.66 13.02 -7.64
CA GLY A 338 -15.30 12.98 -8.94
C GLY A 338 -14.27 12.99 -10.07
N THR A 339 -14.56 12.32 -11.19
CA THR A 339 -13.75 12.36 -12.39
C THR A 339 -14.47 13.12 -13.50
N TRP A 340 -13.71 13.78 -14.34
CA TRP A 340 -14.22 14.47 -15.53
C TRP A 340 -13.27 14.28 -16.71
N ASP A 341 -13.83 14.35 -17.90
CA ASP A 341 -13.18 14.03 -19.15
C ASP A 341 -13.75 14.92 -20.25
N TRP A 342 -12.98 15.86 -20.70
CA TRP A 342 -13.35 16.80 -21.74
C TRP A 342 -12.61 16.49 -23.03
N GLN A 343 -13.38 16.13 -24.06
CA GLN A 343 -12.88 16.01 -25.42
C GLN A 343 -12.83 17.40 -26.06
N ILE A 344 -11.62 17.91 -26.24
CA ILE A 344 -11.38 19.29 -26.70
C ILE A 344 -11.87 19.46 -28.15
N THR A 345 -11.75 18.41 -28.97
CA THR A 345 -12.12 18.44 -30.42
C THR A 345 -13.62 18.57 -30.62
N ASP A 346 -14.42 17.88 -29.83
CA ASP A 346 -15.86 17.75 -30.03
C ASP A 346 -16.68 18.55 -29.01
N GLY A 347 -16.01 19.14 -28.00
CA GLY A 347 -16.64 19.89 -26.92
C GLY A 347 -17.40 19.00 -25.92
N VAL A 348 -17.31 17.67 -26.05
CA VAL A 348 -18.06 16.75 -25.18
C VAL A 348 -17.34 16.58 -23.86
N THR A 349 -18.09 16.76 -22.76
CA THR A 349 -17.58 16.52 -21.40
C THR A 349 -18.34 15.37 -20.76
N LYS A 350 -17.61 14.42 -20.18
CA LYS A 350 -18.18 13.32 -19.39
C LYS A 350 -17.84 13.52 -17.92
N TRP A 351 -18.84 13.49 -17.06
CA TRP A 351 -18.70 13.57 -15.60
C TRP A 351 -19.06 12.24 -14.96
N SER A 352 -18.27 11.82 -13.97
CA SER A 352 -18.67 10.72 -13.09
C SER A 352 -19.87 11.12 -12.23
N ASP A 353 -20.55 10.11 -11.67
CA ASP A 353 -21.67 10.33 -10.76
C ASP A 353 -21.29 11.21 -9.56
N GLU A 354 -20.06 11.08 -9.06
CA GLU A 354 -19.56 11.89 -7.96
C GLU A 354 -19.35 13.35 -8.37
N THR A 355 -18.81 13.60 -9.57
CA THR A 355 -18.72 14.98 -10.09
C THR A 355 -20.11 15.60 -10.23
N LYS A 356 -21.07 14.84 -10.78
CA LYS A 356 -22.46 15.33 -10.88
C LYS A 356 -23.03 15.71 -9.51
N ARG A 357 -22.84 14.88 -8.48
CA ARG A 357 -23.28 15.19 -7.11
C ARG A 357 -22.61 16.45 -6.55
N MET A 358 -21.29 16.58 -6.71
CA MET A 358 -20.53 17.76 -6.26
C MET A 358 -21.05 19.06 -6.89
N PHE A 359 -21.52 18.98 -8.13
CA PHE A 359 -22.04 20.13 -8.85
C PHE A 359 -23.58 20.30 -8.73
N GLY A 360 -24.26 19.43 -7.96
CA GLY A 360 -25.68 19.50 -7.72
C GLY A 360 -26.56 19.03 -8.89
N PHE A 361 -26.02 18.17 -9.79
CA PHE A 361 -26.75 17.57 -10.91
C PHE A 361 -27.39 16.24 -10.54
N SER A 362 -28.51 15.93 -11.21
CA SER A 362 -29.09 14.57 -11.17
C SER A 362 -28.18 13.57 -11.90
N LEU A 363 -28.17 12.31 -11.44
CA LEU A 363 -27.40 11.24 -12.09
C LEU A 363 -27.88 10.95 -13.52
N THR A 364 -29.13 11.29 -13.83
CA THR A 364 -29.76 11.13 -15.15
C THR A 364 -29.41 12.26 -16.14
N ASP A 365 -28.83 13.37 -15.65
CA ASP A 365 -28.48 14.49 -16.51
C ASP A 365 -27.34 14.08 -17.48
N PRO A 366 -27.37 14.52 -18.74
CA PRO A 366 -26.42 14.09 -19.76
C PRO A 366 -24.97 14.55 -19.53
N GLY A 367 -24.71 15.30 -18.45
CA GLY A 367 -23.42 15.89 -18.15
C GLY A 367 -23.37 17.36 -18.59
N ALA A 368 -22.37 18.08 -18.10
CA ALA A 368 -22.20 19.49 -18.39
C ALA A 368 -21.31 19.70 -19.62
N THR A 369 -21.72 20.61 -20.48
CA THR A 369 -20.82 21.19 -21.47
C THR A 369 -19.85 22.15 -20.78
N PRO A 370 -18.75 22.56 -21.42
CA PRO A 370 -17.85 23.58 -20.86
C PRO A 370 -18.57 24.86 -20.45
N GLU A 371 -19.58 25.29 -21.22
CA GLU A 371 -20.38 26.50 -20.93
C GLU A 371 -21.15 26.37 -19.62
N VAL A 372 -21.73 25.19 -19.36
CA VAL A 372 -22.44 24.90 -18.10
C VAL A 372 -21.45 24.92 -16.93
N PHE A 373 -20.27 24.33 -17.08
CA PHE A 373 -19.22 24.40 -16.05
C PHE A 373 -18.85 25.86 -15.74
N TYR A 374 -18.57 26.66 -16.77
CA TYR A 374 -18.22 28.07 -16.56
C TYR A 374 -19.34 28.92 -15.94
N SER A 375 -20.61 28.57 -16.21
CA SER A 375 -21.75 29.27 -15.63
C SER A 375 -21.91 29.03 -14.13
N MET A 376 -21.41 27.93 -13.62
CA MET A 376 -21.46 27.56 -12.21
C MET A 376 -20.30 28.13 -11.38
N LEU A 377 -19.23 28.60 -12.04
CA LEU A 377 -18.12 29.20 -11.32
C LEU A 377 -18.53 30.52 -10.64
N HIS A 378 -18.00 30.69 -9.42
CA HIS A 378 -18.15 32.00 -8.76
C HIS A 378 -17.54 33.10 -9.63
N PRO A 379 -18.21 34.26 -9.79
CA PRO A 379 -17.75 35.31 -10.71
C PRO A 379 -16.29 35.76 -10.53
N GLU A 380 -15.83 35.80 -9.27
CA GLU A 380 -14.44 36.19 -8.94
C GLU A 380 -13.41 35.14 -9.35
N ASP A 381 -13.79 33.86 -9.43
CA ASP A 381 -12.84 32.75 -9.68
C ASP A 381 -12.79 32.39 -11.17
N ARG A 382 -13.76 32.84 -11.97
CA ARG A 382 -13.92 32.48 -13.38
C ARG A 382 -12.67 32.78 -14.23
N ALA A 383 -12.12 33.97 -14.12
CA ALA A 383 -10.96 34.37 -14.91
C ALA A 383 -9.71 33.54 -14.61
N SER A 384 -9.49 33.21 -13.32
CA SER A 384 -8.36 32.39 -12.89
C SER A 384 -8.46 30.95 -13.37
N VAL A 385 -9.67 30.38 -13.35
CA VAL A 385 -9.93 29.00 -13.80
C VAL A 385 -9.78 28.92 -15.32
N GLU A 386 -10.35 29.86 -16.08
CA GLU A 386 -10.17 29.95 -17.55
C GLU A 386 -8.70 30.04 -17.93
N GLN A 387 -7.94 30.89 -17.24
CA GLN A 387 -6.50 31.00 -17.47
C GLN A 387 -5.75 29.69 -17.16
N ALA A 388 -6.09 28.99 -16.08
CA ALA A 388 -5.46 27.73 -15.74
C ALA A 388 -5.75 26.64 -16.78
N ILE A 389 -6.99 26.54 -17.26
CA ILE A 389 -7.38 25.62 -18.34
C ILE A 389 -6.65 25.95 -19.64
N ASN A 390 -6.68 27.21 -20.07
CA ASN A 390 -6.02 27.63 -21.29
C ASN A 390 -4.51 27.37 -21.26
N ARG A 391 -3.85 27.64 -20.14
CA ARG A 391 -2.43 27.33 -19.95
C ARG A 391 -2.16 25.83 -20.06
N SER A 392 -3.01 25.00 -19.43
CA SER A 392 -2.89 23.56 -19.54
C SER A 392 -3.05 23.06 -20.98
N VAL A 393 -4.01 23.59 -21.72
CA VAL A 393 -4.27 23.21 -23.13
C VAL A 393 -3.16 23.70 -24.06
N THR A 394 -2.65 24.90 -23.85
CA THR A 394 -1.64 25.53 -24.76
C THR A 394 -0.22 25.02 -24.47
N ASP A 395 0.15 24.96 -23.19
CA ASP A 395 1.53 24.68 -22.75
C ASP A 395 1.74 23.23 -22.33
N GLY A 396 0.68 22.41 -22.26
CA GLY A 396 0.73 21.02 -21.78
C GLY A 396 1.01 20.89 -20.29
N THR A 397 0.94 21.99 -19.51
CA THR A 397 1.15 21.98 -18.07
C THR A 397 -0.01 21.30 -17.35
N PRO A 398 0.20 20.63 -16.21
CA PRO A 398 -0.90 20.07 -15.43
C PRO A 398 -1.90 21.14 -15.02
N TYR A 399 -3.20 20.88 -15.19
CA TYR A 399 -4.26 21.73 -14.67
C TYR A 399 -4.39 21.53 -13.16
N GLU A 400 -4.33 22.62 -12.40
CA GLU A 400 -4.65 22.64 -10.98
C GLU A 400 -5.28 23.98 -10.61
N ALA A 401 -6.47 23.94 -9.98
CA ALA A 401 -7.17 25.14 -9.51
C ALA A 401 -8.03 24.79 -8.28
N GLU A 402 -8.12 25.75 -7.33
CA GLU A 402 -9.15 25.77 -6.28
C GLU A 402 -10.11 26.91 -6.60
N PHE A 403 -11.41 26.60 -6.67
CA PHE A 403 -12.43 27.55 -7.09
C PHE A 403 -13.76 27.27 -6.39
N ARG A 404 -14.58 28.28 -6.32
CA ARG A 404 -15.95 28.17 -5.79
C ARG A 404 -16.93 27.91 -6.94
N ILE A 405 -17.85 27.01 -6.69
CA ILE A 405 -19.04 26.81 -7.54
C ILE A 405 -20.29 27.21 -6.80
N ARG A 406 -21.29 27.66 -7.56
CA ARG A 406 -22.65 27.86 -7.03
C ARG A 406 -23.52 26.74 -7.58
N GLN A 407 -24.01 25.87 -6.67
CA GLN A 407 -24.95 24.82 -7.05
C GLN A 407 -26.35 25.40 -7.40
N PRO A 408 -27.23 24.62 -8.07
CA PRO A 408 -28.57 25.07 -8.45
C PRO A 408 -29.46 25.50 -7.27
N ASP A 409 -29.22 24.97 -6.06
CA ASP A 409 -29.88 25.34 -4.83
C ASP A 409 -29.36 26.66 -4.21
N GLY A 410 -28.33 27.27 -4.81
CA GLY A 410 -27.70 28.50 -4.35
C GLY A 410 -26.55 28.31 -3.38
N SER A 411 -26.27 27.10 -2.91
CA SER A 411 -25.14 26.82 -2.03
C SER A 411 -23.80 27.03 -2.75
N VAL A 412 -22.78 27.44 -1.99
CA VAL A 412 -21.43 27.68 -2.52
C VAL A 412 -20.48 26.62 -1.97
N HIS A 413 -19.84 25.90 -2.86
CA HIS A 413 -18.87 24.84 -2.53
C HIS A 413 -17.48 25.16 -3.08
N TRP A 414 -16.45 24.83 -2.32
CA TRP A 414 -15.07 24.91 -2.78
C TRP A 414 -14.66 23.61 -3.43
N ILE A 415 -14.25 23.68 -4.68
CA ILE A 415 -13.79 22.54 -5.46
C ILE A 415 -12.29 22.70 -5.75
N ARG A 416 -11.54 21.61 -5.60
CA ARG A 416 -10.17 21.51 -6.09
C ARG A 416 -10.17 20.61 -7.32
N GLY A 417 -9.90 21.20 -8.48
CA GLY A 417 -9.75 20.51 -9.75
C GLY A 417 -8.28 20.25 -10.08
N LYS A 418 -7.97 19.03 -10.50
CA LYS A 418 -6.66 18.65 -11.05
C LYS A 418 -6.85 17.87 -12.34
N GLY A 419 -6.01 18.11 -13.36
CA GLY A 419 -6.15 17.43 -14.64
C GLY A 419 -4.86 17.41 -15.44
N LYS A 420 -4.90 16.64 -16.54
CA LYS A 420 -3.81 16.51 -17.49
C LYS A 420 -4.35 16.48 -18.91
N VAL A 421 -3.69 17.22 -19.80
CA VAL A 421 -3.96 17.18 -21.23
C VAL A 421 -3.34 15.94 -21.84
N LEU A 422 -4.09 15.30 -22.73
CA LEU A 422 -3.63 14.23 -23.60
C LEU A 422 -3.47 14.78 -25.02
N LEU A 423 -2.35 14.46 -25.62
CA LEU A 423 -1.99 14.90 -26.97
C LEU A 423 -2.16 13.75 -27.96
N ASP A 424 -2.44 14.05 -29.22
CA ASP A 424 -2.36 13.08 -30.31
C ASP A 424 -0.90 12.82 -30.75
N GLU A 425 -0.72 11.96 -31.75
CA GLU A 425 0.61 11.62 -32.29
C GLU A 425 1.33 12.84 -32.92
N ALA A 426 0.60 13.89 -33.27
CA ALA A 426 1.12 15.14 -33.83
C ALA A 426 1.42 16.18 -32.74
N GLY A 427 1.19 15.87 -31.46
CA GLY A 427 1.41 16.79 -30.32
C GLY A 427 0.28 17.81 -30.13
N LYS A 428 -0.90 17.61 -30.75
CA LYS A 428 -2.05 18.50 -30.61
C LYS A 428 -2.90 18.06 -29.40
N PRO A 429 -3.39 19.00 -28.58
CA PRO A 429 -4.26 18.66 -27.44
C PRO A 429 -5.63 18.14 -27.95
N VAL A 430 -5.98 16.94 -27.56
CA VAL A 430 -7.23 16.28 -27.95
C VAL A 430 -8.19 16.09 -26.79
N ARG A 431 -7.66 15.95 -25.57
CA ARG A 431 -8.47 15.59 -24.42
C ARG A 431 -7.88 16.13 -23.13
N LEU A 432 -8.69 16.65 -22.23
CA LEU A 432 -8.31 17.04 -20.88
C LEU A 432 -9.07 16.17 -19.88
N ILE A 433 -8.35 15.40 -19.08
CA ILE A 433 -8.94 14.51 -18.08
C ILE A 433 -8.50 14.92 -16.69
N GLY A 434 -9.36 14.74 -15.70
CA GLY A 434 -9.01 15.11 -14.35
C GLY A 434 -9.98 14.63 -13.27
N VAL A 435 -9.72 15.15 -12.09
CA VAL A 435 -10.49 14.84 -10.88
C VAL A 435 -10.90 16.13 -10.19
N ASN A 436 -12.04 16.07 -9.51
CA ASN A 436 -12.55 17.12 -8.62
C ASN A 436 -12.70 16.55 -7.21
N ALA A 437 -12.35 17.37 -6.22
CA ALA A 437 -12.61 17.08 -4.81
C ALA A 437 -13.30 18.28 -4.14
N ASP A 438 -14.34 18.03 -3.36
CA ASP A 438 -14.94 19.06 -2.52
C ASP A 438 -14.03 19.31 -1.31
N ILE A 439 -13.56 20.55 -1.19
CA ILE A 439 -12.68 21.01 -0.12
C ILE A 439 -13.36 22.02 0.80
N THR A 440 -14.68 22.13 0.75
CA THR A 440 -15.47 23.10 1.53
C THR A 440 -15.20 22.96 3.02
N GLY A 441 -15.29 21.74 3.56
CA GLY A 441 -15.03 21.49 4.98
C GLY A 441 -13.59 21.83 5.41
N ARG A 442 -12.62 21.65 4.50
CA ARG A 442 -11.22 22.05 4.75
C ARG A 442 -11.10 23.58 4.85
N LYS A 443 -11.72 24.32 3.91
CA LYS A 443 -11.71 25.79 3.90
C LYS A 443 -12.43 26.37 5.12
N GLU A 444 -13.55 25.79 5.51
CA GLU A 444 -14.28 26.18 6.74
C GLU A 444 -13.42 25.97 7.99
N THR A 445 -12.76 24.83 8.11
CA THR A 445 -11.85 24.54 9.23
C THR A 445 -10.67 25.52 9.27
N GLU A 446 -10.11 25.88 8.12
CA GLU A 446 -9.03 26.85 8.01
C GLU A 446 -9.48 28.25 8.52
N VAL A 447 -10.66 28.70 8.11
CA VAL A 447 -11.25 29.96 8.58
C VAL A 447 -11.51 29.93 10.09
N GLN A 448 -12.09 28.85 10.62
CA GLN A 448 -12.34 28.68 12.06
C GLN A 448 -11.05 28.70 12.87
N LEU A 449 -10.00 28.04 12.38
CA LEU A 449 -8.70 28.03 13.04
C LEU A 449 -8.11 29.44 13.11
N LEU A 450 -8.14 30.19 12.03
CA LEU A 450 -7.68 31.57 12.00
C LEU A 450 -8.48 32.47 12.96
N GLN A 451 -9.78 32.28 13.04
CA GLN A 451 -10.63 33.01 14.00
C GLN A 451 -10.29 32.66 15.46
N SER A 452 -10.13 31.37 15.74
CA SER A 452 -9.72 30.91 17.07
C SER A 452 -8.37 31.50 17.50
N HIS A 453 -7.38 31.49 16.60
CA HIS A 453 -6.09 32.10 16.88
C HIS A 453 -6.19 33.60 17.19
N ARG A 454 -7.04 34.34 16.47
CA ARG A 454 -7.28 35.78 16.75
C ARG A 454 -7.92 35.97 18.12
N GLN A 455 -8.90 35.14 18.49
CA GLN A 455 -9.56 35.20 19.80
C GLN A 455 -8.58 34.92 20.96
N VAL A 456 -7.74 33.88 20.82
CA VAL A 456 -6.75 33.53 21.83
C VAL A 456 -5.76 34.68 22.04
N ARG A 457 -5.27 35.32 20.97
CA ARG A 457 -4.39 36.49 21.07
C ARG A 457 -5.08 37.67 21.75
N ALA A 458 -6.32 37.97 21.39
CA ALA A 458 -7.05 39.06 22.02
C ALA A 458 -7.27 38.81 23.53
N LEU A 459 -7.55 37.55 23.92
CA LEU A 459 -7.71 37.17 25.31
C LEU A 459 -6.39 37.31 26.10
N ALA A 460 -5.28 36.85 25.54
CA ALA A 460 -3.95 36.98 26.12
C ALA A 460 -3.61 38.47 26.39
N GLY A 461 -3.88 39.35 25.44
CA GLY A 461 -3.68 40.78 25.60
C GLY A 461 -4.51 41.37 26.75
N ARG A 462 -5.79 40.97 26.86
CA ARG A 462 -6.66 41.42 27.97
C ARG A 462 -6.14 40.96 29.35
N LEU A 463 -5.69 39.70 29.43
CA LEU A 463 -5.14 39.15 30.65
C LEU A 463 -3.87 39.90 31.08
N ILE A 464 -2.95 40.21 30.18
CA ILE A 464 -1.73 40.97 30.46
C ILE A 464 -2.08 42.37 31.00
N ASN A 465 -2.99 43.06 30.36
CA ASN A 465 -3.43 44.41 30.79
C ASN A 465 -4.12 44.37 32.15
N ALA A 466 -5.00 43.37 32.39
CA ALA A 466 -5.69 43.20 33.66
C ALA A 466 -4.68 42.90 34.80
N GLN A 467 -3.69 42.07 34.55
CA GLN A 467 -2.63 41.75 35.49
C GLN A 467 -1.78 42.98 35.84
N GLU A 468 -1.48 43.83 34.87
CA GLU A 468 -0.69 45.03 35.10
C GLU A 468 -1.51 46.08 35.89
N ALA A 469 -2.78 46.23 35.56
CA ALA A 469 -3.68 47.09 36.32
C ALA A 469 -3.84 46.63 37.77
N GLU A 470 -3.93 45.35 38.03
CA GLU A 470 -3.99 44.79 39.39
C GLU A 470 -2.67 44.99 40.17
N ARG A 471 -1.57 44.77 39.52
CA ARG A 471 -0.23 45.04 40.13
C ARG A 471 -0.11 46.52 40.51
N ARG A 472 -0.55 47.42 39.66
CA ARG A 472 -0.54 48.86 39.94
C ARG A 472 -1.45 49.16 41.14
N ARG A 473 -2.66 48.61 41.17
CA ARG A 473 -3.60 48.80 42.29
C ARG A 473 -3.03 48.34 43.62
N VAL A 474 -2.47 47.12 43.63
CA VAL A 474 -1.84 46.57 44.87
C VAL A 474 -0.65 47.37 45.30
N SER A 475 0.19 47.85 44.37
CA SER A 475 1.32 48.72 44.71
C SER A 475 0.92 50.02 45.37
N HIS A 476 -0.16 50.70 44.86
CA HIS A 476 -0.69 51.90 45.47
C HIS A 476 -1.27 51.63 46.88
N GLU A 477 -1.99 50.53 47.06
CA GLU A 477 -2.53 50.14 48.37
C GLU A 477 -1.39 49.88 49.40
N LEU A 478 -0.31 49.20 48.97
CA LEU A 478 0.86 48.99 49.83
C LEU A 478 1.55 50.29 50.17
N HIS A 479 1.72 51.18 49.21
CA HIS A 479 2.42 52.45 49.42
C HIS A 479 1.63 53.42 50.27
N ASP A 480 0.35 53.66 49.98
CA ASP A 480 -0.41 54.73 50.58
C ASP A 480 -1.02 54.32 51.93
N ASP A 481 -1.62 53.12 52.01
CA ASP A 481 -2.29 52.68 53.25
C ASP A 481 -1.30 52.02 54.24
N LEU A 482 -0.56 50.97 53.79
CA LEU A 482 0.26 50.21 54.72
C LEU A 482 1.49 51.00 55.17
N ASN A 483 2.23 51.68 54.28
CA ASN A 483 3.37 52.51 54.67
C ASN A 483 2.95 53.63 55.61
N GLN A 484 1.83 54.27 55.40
CA GLN A 484 1.33 55.33 56.26
C GLN A 484 0.96 54.82 57.66
N ARG A 485 0.36 53.62 57.74
CA ARG A 485 0.04 53.00 59.05
C ARG A 485 1.34 52.63 59.82
N VAL A 486 2.31 52.06 59.16
CA VAL A 486 3.60 51.69 59.74
C VAL A 486 4.38 52.93 60.18
N ALA A 487 4.36 53.97 59.36
CA ALA A 487 4.99 55.25 59.75
C ALA A 487 4.31 55.84 60.99
N THR A 488 2.98 55.77 61.11
CA THR A 488 2.21 56.20 62.27
C THR A 488 2.60 55.42 63.54
N LEU A 489 2.76 54.07 63.38
CA LEU A 489 3.27 53.21 64.48
C LEU A 489 4.68 53.59 64.93
N SER A 490 5.60 53.82 63.99
CA SER A 490 6.99 54.27 64.32
C SER A 490 6.98 55.56 65.07
N VAL A 491 6.14 56.54 64.68
CA VAL A 491 5.97 57.80 65.40
C VAL A 491 5.36 57.56 66.78
N ALA A 492 4.35 56.67 66.94
CA ALA A 492 3.75 56.36 68.24
C ALA A 492 4.77 55.71 69.21
N ILE A 493 5.58 54.76 68.71
CA ILE A 493 6.67 54.14 69.49
C ILE A 493 7.70 55.22 69.94
N SER A 494 8.10 56.10 69.05
CA SER A 494 9.02 57.17 69.32
C SER A 494 8.44 58.15 70.35
N ARG A 495 7.16 58.43 70.35
CA ARG A 495 6.45 59.22 71.36
C ARG A 495 6.43 58.53 72.73
N LEU A 496 6.18 57.26 72.79
CA LEU A 496 6.18 56.47 74.02
C LEU A 496 7.56 56.47 74.63
N LYS A 497 8.59 56.25 73.84
CA LYS A 497 9.98 56.30 74.27
C LYS A 497 10.35 57.64 74.94
N ARG A 498 9.87 58.76 74.39
CA ARG A 498 10.15 60.14 75.00
C ARG A 498 9.35 60.41 76.23
N LYS A 499 8.25 59.72 76.52
CA LYS A 499 7.41 59.97 77.71
C LYS A 499 7.74 59.08 78.90
N LEU A 500 8.66 58.14 78.80
CA LEU A 500 9.04 57.25 79.86
C LEU A 500 10.06 57.98 80.79
N PRO A 501 9.83 58.07 82.13
CA PRO A 501 10.76 58.64 83.09
C PRO A 501 11.88 57.62 83.35
N ALA A 502 13.11 58.16 83.54
CA ALA A 502 14.27 57.31 83.93
C ALA A 502 14.07 56.83 85.40
N PRO A 503 14.36 55.55 85.76
CA PRO A 503 15.19 54.56 85.08
C PRO A 503 14.41 53.26 84.66
N GLN A 504 13.86 53.20 83.45
CA GLN A 504 13.20 51.96 82.87
C GLN A 504 13.99 51.43 81.67
N GLN A 505 15.23 51.05 81.90
CA GLN A 505 16.16 50.66 80.86
C GLN A 505 15.67 49.45 80.00
N GLU A 506 14.99 48.47 80.63
CA GLU A 506 14.42 47.30 79.91
C GLU A 506 13.35 47.68 78.92
N ILE A 507 12.40 48.55 79.32
CA ILE A 507 11.31 48.97 78.42
C ILE A 507 11.82 49.83 77.25
N ILE A 508 12.92 50.61 77.49
CA ILE A 508 13.55 51.35 76.40
C ILE A 508 14.23 50.45 75.39
N VAL A 509 14.80 49.35 75.83
CA VAL A 509 15.41 48.35 74.96
C VAL A 509 14.32 47.64 74.08
N GLU A 510 13.21 47.27 74.73
CA GLU A 510 12.09 46.66 73.99
C GLU A 510 11.47 47.65 72.98
N LEU A 511 11.29 48.91 73.33
CA LEU A 511 10.77 49.92 72.40
C LEU A 511 11.74 50.23 71.24
N ASN A 512 13.05 50.14 71.48
CA ASN A 512 14.03 50.23 70.41
C ASN A 512 13.87 49.02 69.43
N GLN A 513 13.77 47.84 69.98
CA GLN A 513 13.57 46.63 69.15
C GLN A 513 12.27 46.73 68.31
N LEU A 514 11.15 47.17 68.90
CA LEU A 514 9.88 47.40 68.21
C LEU A 514 10.00 48.49 67.12
N TYR A 515 10.75 49.58 67.43
CA TYR A 515 11.01 50.63 66.45
C TYR A 515 11.81 50.11 65.23
N ASP A 516 12.90 49.35 65.52
CA ASP A 516 13.70 48.74 64.46
C ASP A 516 12.91 47.74 63.62
N GLN A 517 12.13 46.86 64.26
CA GLN A 517 11.23 45.96 63.55
C GLN A 517 10.16 46.68 62.68
N THR A 518 9.65 47.80 63.15
CA THR A 518 8.67 48.62 62.42
C THR A 518 9.33 49.32 61.24
N ASN A 519 10.60 49.76 61.39
CA ASN A 519 11.34 50.31 60.25
C ASN A 519 11.69 49.23 59.20
N ASP A 520 12.10 48.05 59.66
CA ASP A 520 12.35 46.91 58.76
C ASP A 520 11.08 46.54 57.96
N LEU A 521 9.92 46.43 58.63
CA LEU A 521 8.68 46.21 58.00
C LEU A 521 8.28 47.31 56.97
N SER A 522 8.56 48.58 57.29
CA SER A 522 8.38 49.71 56.36
C SER A 522 9.27 49.59 55.12
N ASN A 523 10.50 49.16 55.31
CA ASN A 523 11.43 48.94 54.22
C ASN A 523 10.96 47.72 53.30
N ASP A 524 10.52 46.63 53.94
CA ASP A 524 10.01 45.47 53.22
C ASP A 524 8.74 45.82 52.39
N ILE A 525 7.81 46.56 52.98
CA ILE A 525 6.58 47.03 52.26
C ILE A 525 6.99 47.94 51.09
N ARG A 526 7.94 48.85 51.30
CA ARG A 526 8.44 49.72 50.23
C ARG A 526 9.08 48.92 49.09
N GLN A 527 9.89 47.93 49.42
CA GLN A 527 10.54 47.07 48.46
C GLN A 527 9.51 46.25 47.67
N LEU A 528 8.51 45.65 48.34
CA LEU A 528 7.43 44.93 47.69
C LEU A 528 6.58 45.85 46.76
N SER A 529 6.28 47.06 47.19
CA SER A 529 5.57 48.06 46.38
C SER A 529 6.36 48.40 45.11
N HIS A 530 7.66 48.64 45.24
CA HIS A 530 8.56 48.90 44.09
C HIS A 530 8.68 47.71 43.14
N GLN A 531 8.70 46.49 43.65
CA GLN A 531 8.71 45.27 42.79
C GLN A 531 7.40 45.09 42.03
N LEU A 532 6.26 45.44 42.63
CA LEU A 532 4.92 45.36 42.00
C LEU A 532 4.74 46.45 40.95
N HIS A 533 5.05 47.70 41.28
CA HIS A 533 4.96 48.84 40.37
C HIS A 533 5.95 49.93 40.75
N PRO A 534 6.96 50.24 39.89
CA PRO A 534 7.96 51.23 40.25
C PRO A 534 7.38 52.62 40.11
N ALA A 535 7.17 53.30 41.26
CA ALA A 535 6.73 54.70 41.29
C ALA A 535 7.79 55.62 40.61
N THR A 536 9.06 55.23 40.62
CA THR A 536 10.15 55.88 39.88
C THR A 536 9.90 55.97 38.40
N LEU A 537 9.22 54.96 37.82
CA LEU A 537 8.90 54.93 36.39
C LEU A 537 7.87 56.01 36.00
N GLU A 538 6.93 56.29 36.91
CA GLU A 538 5.89 57.34 36.69
C GLU A 538 6.48 58.74 36.84
N HIS A 539 7.43 58.94 37.77
CA HIS A 539 7.91 60.26 38.15
C HIS A 539 9.22 60.65 37.45
N LEU A 540 10.13 59.73 37.30
CA LEU A 540 11.46 60.00 36.76
C LEU A 540 11.70 59.47 35.33
N GLY A 541 10.87 58.51 34.85
CA GLY A 541 11.02 57.95 33.53
C GLY A 541 11.75 56.58 33.49
N LEU A 542 11.86 56.02 32.25
CA LEU A 542 12.36 54.63 32.06
C LEU A 542 13.85 54.49 32.36
N ALA A 543 14.69 55.44 31.96
CA ALA A 543 16.14 55.34 32.11
C ALA A 543 16.54 55.38 33.59
N GLU A 544 16.01 56.33 34.33
CA GLU A 544 16.27 56.52 35.76
C GLU A 544 15.70 55.34 36.60
N ALA A 545 14.55 54.81 36.22
CA ALA A 545 13.97 53.66 36.89
C ALA A 545 14.81 52.40 36.66
N LEU A 546 15.34 52.19 35.44
CA LEU A 546 16.25 51.08 35.14
C LEU A 546 17.58 51.21 35.87
N GLU A 547 18.17 52.43 35.92
CA GLU A 547 19.41 52.69 36.63
C GLU A 547 19.28 52.41 38.13
N ALA A 548 18.19 52.86 38.74
CA ALA A 548 17.91 52.60 40.15
C ALA A 548 17.77 51.07 40.41
N TYR A 549 17.03 50.37 39.59
CA TYR A 549 16.85 48.92 39.73
C TYR A 549 18.16 48.16 39.51
N ILE A 550 18.98 48.53 38.55
CA ILE A 550 20.28 47.91 38.28
C ILE A 550 21.24 48.09 39.46
N GLY A 551 21.25 49.28 40.08
CA GLY A 551 22.05 49.52 41.28
C GLY A 551 21.59 48.67 42.49
N GLU A 552 20.31 48.39 42.62
CA GLU A 552 19.79 47.45 43.62
C GLU A 552 20.15 45.99 43.26
N PHE A 553 19.97 45.58 42.02
CA PHE A 553 20.36 44.28 41.52
C PHE A 553 21.84 43.94 41.74
N GLU A 554 22.73 44.87 41.45
CA GLU A 554 24.18 44.71 41.71
C GLU A 554 24.49 44.50 43.21
N ARG A 555 23.82 45.26 44.08
CA ARG A 555 24.02 45.14 45.57
C ARG A 555 23.49 43.79 46.08
N GLU A 556 22.36 43.30 45.53
CA GLU A 556 21.77 42.05 46.00
C GLU A 556 22.47 40.80 45.46
N THR A 557 22.88 40.83 44.20
CA THR A 557 23.39 39.63 43.49
C THR A 557 24.91 39.59 43.40
N GLY A 558 25.59 40.72 43.54
CA GLY A 558 27.02 40.86 43.32
C GLY A 558 27.42 40.77 41.83
N ILE A 559 26.49 40.82 40.89
CA ILE A 559 26.76 40.73 39.45
C ILE A 559 26.90 42.14 38.88
N PRO A 560 28.12 42.58 38.49
CA PRO A 560 28.31 43.87 37.86
C PRO A 560 27.49 44.05 36.61
N THR A 561 26.68 45.10 36.48
CA THR A 561 25.76 45.33 35.36
C THR A 561 25.95 46.72 34.77
N ARG A 562 26.51 46.80 33.58
CA ARG A 562 26.72 48.08 32.91
C ARG A 562 25.39 48.60 32.34
N PHE A 563 24.99 49.79 32.71
CA PHE A 563 23.84 50.49 32.12
C PHE A 563 24.30 51.62 31.19
N SER A 564 23.61 51.76 30.04
CA SER A 564 23.79 52.87 29.12
C SER A 564 22.45 53.21 28.46
N ALA A 565 22.06 54.47 28.57
CA ALA A 565 20.87 54.99 27.92
C ALA A 565 21.25 56.10 26.92
N ARG A 566 20.75 56.00 25.67
CA ARG A 566 20.89 57.01 24.60
C ARG A 566 19.49 57.33 24.06
N ILE A 567 18.77 58.17 24.81
CA ILE A 567 17.40 58.57 24.48
C ILE A 567 17.41 60.08 24.24
N THR A 568 16.81 60.50 23.19
CA THR A 568 16.70 61.94 22.83
C THR A 568 15.39 62.57 23.30
N ARG A 569 14.36 61.76 23.57
CA ARG A 569 13.03 62.21 24.00
C ARG A 569 12.94 62.37 25.49
N GLU A 570 12.37 63.50 25.96
CA GLU A 570 12.09 63.74 27.38
C GLU A 570 10.97 62.81 27.93
N LYS A 571 10.03 62.37 27.09
CA LYS A 571 8.91 61.52 27.52
C LYS A 571 8.67 60.35 26.55
N ILE A 572 8.74 59.15 27.06
CA ILE A 572 8.36 57.91 26.43
C ILE A 572 6.92 57.57 26.90
N ALA A 573 6.08 57.05 26.03
CA ALA A 573 4.73 56.61 26.40
C ALA A 573 4.82 55.60 27.58
N PHE A 574 3.94 55.78 28.56
CA PHE A 574 4.01 55.01 29.80
C PHE A 574 3.91 53.47 29.54
N GLU A 575 3.04 53.06 28.60
CA GLU A 575 2.89 51.66 28.23
C GLU A 575 4.19 51.05 27.69
N ILE A 576 4.96 51.81 26.91
CA ILE A 576 6.27 51.39 26.38
C ILE A 576 7.27 51.28 27.52
N SER A 577 7.26 52.26 28.41
CA SER A 577 8.15 52.30 29.58
C SER A 577 7.91 51.11 30.50
N VAL A 578 6.67 50.80 30.84
CA VAL A 578 6.27 49.64 31.64
C VAL A 578 6.68 48.33 30.97
N CYS A 579 6.41 48.19 29.65
CA CYS A 579 6.76 46.99 28.89
C CYS A 579 8.28 46.73 28.97
N LEU A 580 9.11 47.70 28.61
CA LEU A 580 10.58 47.57 28.63
C LEU A 580 11.13 47.35 30.02
N TYR A 581 10.60 48.10 31.01
CA TYR A 581 10.98 47.91 32.40
C TYR A 581 10.73 46.48 32.89
N ARG A 582 9.53 45.92 32.61
CA ARG A 582 9.18 44.54 32.96
C ARG A 582 10.10 43.52 32.28
N ILE A 583 10.42 43.73 31.02
CA ILE A 583 11.33 42.85 30.26
C ILE A 583 12.75 42.90 30.89
N ALA A 584 13.22 44.06 31.24
CA ALA A 584 14.53 44.22 31.89
C ALA A 584 14.58 43.51 33.26
N LEU A 585 13.55 43.67 34.08
CA LEU A 585 13.43 43.00 35.37
C LEU A 585 13.45 41.47 35.21
N GLU A 586 12.65 40.94 34.28
CA GLU A 586 12.58 39.50 34.03
C GLU A 586 13.92 38.98 33.49
N ALA A 587 14.52 39.69 32.55
CA ALA A 587 15.82 39.33 32.01
C ALA A 587 16.92 39.31 33.09
N LEU A 588 17.04 40.35 33.93
CA LEU A 588 18.01 40.42 35.00
C LEU A 588 17.75 39.36 36.10
N ARG A 589 16.47 39.09 36.41
CA ARG A 589 16.10 37.99 37.30
C ARG A 589 16.54 36.62 36.74
N ASN A 590 16.38 36.41 35.43
CA ASN A 590 16.86 35.21 34.76
C ASN A 590 18.39 35.12 34.79
N VAL A 591 19.10 36.25 34.64
CA VAL A 591 20.56 36.32 34.81
C VAL A 591 20.96 35.85 36.21
N ALA A 592 20.32 36.35 37.25
CA ALA A 592 20.65 35.97 38.62
C ALA A 592 20.35 34.49 38.95
N ARG A 593 19.24 33.97 38.43
CA ARG A 593 18.78 32.61 38.76
C ARG A 593 19.40 31.50 37.92
N HIS A 594 19.73 31.79 36.66
CA HIS A 594 19.99 30.75 35.70
C HIS A 594 21.29 30.89 34.91
N SER A 595 21.85 32.12 34.80
CA SER A 595 22.94 32.33 33.84
C SER A 595 24.33 31.99 34.40
N HIS A 596 24.54 32.03 35.71
CA HIS A 596 25.87 32.00 36.33
C HIS A 596 26.84 33.04 35.73
N ALA A 597 26.31 34.16 35.28
CA ALA A 597 27.08 35.20 34.62
C ALA A 597 27.98 35.96 35.60
N LYS A 598 29.19 36.35 35.13
CA LYS A 598 30.12 37.19 35.88
C LYS A 598 29.84 38.68 35.69
N SER A 599 29.08 39.01 34.64
CA SER A 599 28.69 40.39 34.34
C SER A 599 27.47 40.40 33.40
N SER A 600 26.73 41.52 33.45
CA SER A 600 25.63 41.77 32.48
C SER A 600 25.66 43.22 31.99
N SER A 601 24.87 43.52 30.99
CA SER A 601 24.71 44.89 30.49
C SER A 601 23.27 45.11 29.98
N VAL A 602 22.77 46.31 30.23
CA VAL A 602 21.50 46.81 29.73
C VAL A 602 21.75 48.05 28.89
N LEU A 603 21.36 48.02 27.65
CA LEU A 603 21.50 49.14 26.71
C LEU A 603 20.09 49.56 26.26
N LEU A 604 19.85 50.89 26.32
CA LEU A 604 18.61 51.48 25.86
C LEU A 604 18.94 52.56 24.83
N GLU A 605 18.53 52.35 23.58
CA GLU A 605 18.88 53.27 22.48
C GLU A 605 17.62 53.68 21.69
N GLU A 606 17.51 54.95 21.38
CA GLU A 606 16.52 55.48 20.44
C GLU A 606 17.18 55.73 19.07
N HIS A 607 16.62 55.10 18.03
CA HIS A 607 17.03 55.29 16.63
C HIS A 607 15.83 55.26 15.70
N GLU A 608 15.70 56.26 14.83
CA GLU A 608 14.66 56.30 13.78
C GLU A 608 13.22 56.01 14.28
N GLN A 609 12.79 56.60 15.39
CA GLN A 609 11.48 56.41 15.97
C GLN A 609 11.24 54.98 16.55
N VAL A 610 12.33 54.25 16.82
CA VAL A 610 12.29 52.93 17.46
C VAL A 610 13.11 52.98 18.73
N LEU A 611 12.51 52.56 19.83
CA LEU A 611 13.24 52.33 21.08
C LEU A 611 13.69 50.90 21.15
N THR A 612 14.99 50.68 21.26
CA THR A 612 15.63 49.38 21.35
C THR A 612 16.22 49.18 22.74
N MET A 613 15.81 48.11 23.40
CA MET A 613 16.46 47.67 24.63
C MET A 613 17.18 46.34 24.37
N LYS A 614 18.45 46.29 24.82
CA LYS A 614 19.23 45.04 24.78
C LYS A 614 19.69 44.71 26.21
N VAL A 615 19.46 43.45 26.59
CA VAL A 615 20.01 42.88 27.84
C VAL A 615 20.95 41.75 27.45
N VAL A 616 22.21 41.83 27.90
CA VAL A 616 23.24 40.85 27.57
C VAL A 616 23.87 40.33 28.84
N ASP A 617 24.03 39.02 28.95
CA ASP A 617 24.79 38.36 30.01
C ASP A 617 25.94 37.52 29.46
N SER A 618 26.98 37.35 30.30
CA SER A 618 28.15 36.53 30.01
C SER A 618 28.06 35.12 30.60
N GLY A 619 26.85 34.57 30.72
CA GLY A 619 26.58 33.31 31.40
C GLY A 619 26.68 32.07 30.54
N ILE A 620 26.10 30.97 31.04
CA ILE A 620 26.16 29.66 30.40
C ILE A 620 25.29 29.53 29.13
N GLY A 621 24.36 30.48 28.89
CA GLY A 621 23.41 30.39 27.77
C GLY A 621 22.47 29.18 27.84
N PHE A 622 21.60 29.05 26.88
CA PHE A 622 20.63 27.94 26.78
C PHE A 622 20.16 27.72 25.32
N ASP A 623 19.50 26.57 25.07
CA ASP A 623 18.82 26.32 23.83
C ASP A 623 17.44 27.01 23.81
N VAL A 624 17.29 28.01 22.96
CA VAL A 624 16.09 28.85 22.85
C VAL A 624 14.87 28.05 22.42
N GLU A 625 15.04 27.10 21.48
CA GLU A 625 13.95 26.25 20.99
C GLU A 625 13.45 25.27 22.05
N ALA A 626 14.35 24.69 22.82
CA ALA A 626 14.02 23.84 23.96
C ALA A 626 13.31 24.63 25.08
N ALA A 627 13.77 25.84 25.37
CA ALA A 627 13.16 26.71 26.38
C ALA A 627 11.76 27.19 25.98
N ARG A 628 11.49 27.45 24.66
CA ARG A 628 10.17 27.83 24.18
C ARG A 628 9.15 26.67 24.26
N ARG A 629 9.60 25.38 24.18
CA ARG A 629 8.74 24.20 24.34
C ARG A 629 8.50 23.83 25.82
N GLY A 630 9.29 24.32 26.72
CA GLY A 630 9.15 24.12 28.15
C GLY A 630 8.25 25.17 28.83
N SER A 631 8.13 25.10 30.15
CA SER A 631 7.29 25.99 30.96
C SER A 631 7.84 27.43 31.13
N GLY A 632 8.65 27.92 30.22
CA GLY A 632 9.27 29.24 30.23
C GLY A 632 8.27 30.38 29.95
N LEU A 633 7.30 30.58 30.84
CA LEU A 633 6.26 31.62 30.74
C LEU A 633 6.85 33.04 30.64
N GLY A 634 8.03 33.29 31.15
CA GLY A 634 8.65 34.61 31.16
C GLY A 634 8.99 35.15 29.76
N LEU A 635 9.62 34.32 28.90
CA LEU A 635 9.99 34.72 27.54
C LEU A 635 8.74 34.88 26.64
N ILE A 636 7.75 34.00 26.79
CA ILE A 636 6.47 34.10 26.05
C ILE A 636 5.74 35.37 26.46
N SER A 637 5.68 35.68 27.78
CA SER A 637 5.02 36.89 28.26
C SER A 637 5.74 38.16 27.80
N ALA A 638 7.08 38.14 27.71
CA ALA A 638 7.87 39.26 27.21
C ALA A 638 7.59 39.50 25.70
N GLU A 639 7.58 38.41 24.90
CA GLU A 639 7.28 38.48 23.48
C GLU A 639 5.85 39.01 23.21
N GLU A 640 4.85 38.51 23.94
CA GLU A 640 3.46 38.99 23.81
C GLU A 640 3.31 40.49 24.19
N ARG A 641 4.00 40.95 25.26
CA ARG A 641 3.96 42.37 25.65
C ARG A 641 4.55 43.28 24.57
N VAL A 642 5.67 42.88 23.95
CA VAL A 642 6.26 43.62 22.83
C VAL A 642 5.36 43.62 21.60
N ASN A 643 4.79 42.47 21.27
CA ASN A 643 3.86 42.31 20.13
C ASN A 643 2.62 43.18 20.30
N LEU A 644 2.05 43.33 21.50
CA LEU A 644 0.93 44.23 21.78
C LEU A 644 1.24 45.69 21.46
N LEU A 645 2.48 46.12 21.54
CA LEU A 645 2.97 47.43 21.18
C LEU A 645 3.52 47.52 19.75
N GLN A 646 3.21 46.51 18.92
CA GLN A 646 3.66 46.38 17.51
C GLN A 646 5.19 46.40 17.38
N GLY A 647 5.89 45.94 18.40
CA GLY A 647 7.33 45.77 18.42
C GLY A 647 7.80 44.42 17.98
N SER A 648 9.11 44.17 18.05
CA SER A 648 9.75 42.90 17.81
C SER A 648 10.60 42.47 19.00
N PHE A 649 10.57 41.18 19.32
CA PHE A 649 11.32 40.59 20.44
C PHE A 649 12.17 39.43 19.93
N GLU A 650 13.46 39.48 20.26
CA GLU A 650 14.44 38.50 19.83
C GLU A 650 15.31 38.02 20.99
N VAL A 651 15.53 36.73 21.09
CA VAL A 651 16.43 36.12 22.07
C VAL A 651 17.47 35.31 21.31
N ALA A 652 18.72 35.70 21.45
CA ALA A 652 19.88 35.00 20.93
C ALA A 652 20.66 34.41 22.12
N SER A 653 20.68 33.10 22.24
CA SER A 653 21.45 32.38 23.29
C SER A 653 22.17 31.20 22.68
N ILE A 654 23.40 31.04 23.04
CA ILE A 654 24.26 29.92 22.64
C ILE A 654 24.84 29.32 23.93
N PRO A 655 24.69 28.00 24.12
CA PRO A 655 25.34 27.32 25.25
C PRO A 655 26.80 27.70 25.37
N THR A 656 27.23 28.09 26.59
CA THR A 656 28.57 28.57 26.98
C THR A 656 28.97 29.98 26.51
N LYS A 657 28.10 30.72 25.80
CA LYS A 657 28.42 32.08 25.29
C LYS A 657 27.53 33.19 25.84
N GLY A 658 26.61 32.85 26.77
CA GLY A 658 25.66 33.80 27.34
C GLY A 658 24.40 34.01 26.53
N THR A 659 23.61 35.02 26.90
CA THR A 659 22.33 35.35 26.30
C THR A 659 22.25 36.82 25.93
N GLN A 660 21.65 37.10 24.77
CA GLN A 660 21.26 38.46 24.36
C GLN A 660 19.77 38.49 24.13
N LEU A 661 19.08 39.37 24.82
CA LEU A 661 17.69 39.68 24.64
C LEU A 661 17.56 41.05 23.99
N THR A 662 16.77 41.17 22.91
CA THR A 662 16.56 42.44 22.22
C THR A 662 15.06 42.67 22.06
N ALA A 663 14.59 43.81 22.58
CA ALA A 663 13.22 44.30 22.38
C ALA A 663 13.25 45.60 21.60
N LYS A 664 12.50 45.71 20.53
CA LYS A 664 12.36 46.91 19.69
C LYS A 664 10.90 47.33 19.63
N ILE A 665 10.59 48.58 20.02
CA ILE A 665 9.24 49.10 20.06
C ILE A 665 9.19 50.43 19.29
N PRO A 666 8.27 50.60 18.34
CA PRO A 666 8.11 51.84 17.59
C PRO A 666 7.59 52.94 18.53
N LEU A 667 8.23 54.09 18.50
CA LEU A 667 7.78 55.28 19.20
C LEU A 667 6.81 56.05 18.30
N ARG A 668 5.54 55.92 18.55
CA ARG A 668 4.50 56.67 17.84
C ARG A 668 4.30 58.07 18.38
#